data_90ffd432b443e683b43924a85b23a25f
#
_entry.id   90ffd432b443e683b43924a85b23a25f
#
_cell.length_a   1.000
_cell.length_b   1.000
_cell.length_c   1.000
_cell.angle_alpha   90.00
_cell.angle_beta   90.00
_cell.angle_gamma   90.00
#
_symmetry.space_group_name_H-M   'P 1'
#
loop_
_entity.id
_entity.type
_entity.pdbx_description
1 polymer ?
#
loop_
_entity_poly.entity_id
_entity_poly.type
_entity_poly.pdbx_seq_one_letter_code
_entity_poly.pdbx_strand_id
1 'polypeptide(L)'
;MTDQDPGQNDARSSRQPDPTDSVDTQIEPPTETRNTIVEPIEPPESVTEPEPNAEPETKTATEANTEPKPNTSPEPIERKVVQATEIIPADKPRGDSDKPRGDAGTPPATVAPERFQSVGTKSMSIFSGGGFHPKMVRWKRMLTEINELEPTLQPESDNDLRKRSLALRYRAMAGEKLAKLLPEAYALVREAGRRTLGMRHYDVQMIGGISLFESHIAEMQTGEGKTLTATLPLYLHSLVGKGAHLATVNDYLAKRDAEWMTPIYNLLGVSVGIIQTPDDQGSRRKSYGSAVTYGTAKEFGFDFLRDRLLLRAQNRIQTEMLGDGGGGFSDSGDKPVMRGMHFCLVDEADSILIDEARTPLIIGSLEDTVRDQIVETYRWASEHAPEYELDDHFTIDDDTKQYELTARGRQKVRALPKSNLVRTMGLVDLYEYTERAIKVYREFLLDRQYVVRPNDKGVDEIVIVDEFTGRLAEGRKWRDGIHQAIEAKENIEISVPTGQAARITVQDLFLRYNHLAGMTGTAATSARELKRIYRTPVLRVPTNRPPKRKRLADRVFGSIDAKFQAIVDEVKAIHQTGRPVLIGTRSIDKSELLSRMLQTIGIEHQVLNANNVAREAEIVADAGQHGRVTVATNMAGRGTDIKLTDQIVELGGMHVICTELHDAARIDRQLIGRCGRQGDPGSYRQYLSLDDDILKGGLGPDKAEKLKARGERLTDSVDSYAKLFRRAQRKVEKKHFRDRMVLLHHEKERKKMQREIGQDPYLDTPD
;
A
#
# COMPACT_ATOMS: atom_id res chain seq x y z
N MET A 1 60.29 -20.61 -27.12
CA MET A 1 61.31 -20.79 -26.11
C MET A 1 60.60 -21.26 -24.91
N THR A 2 60.45 -22.55 -24.89
CA THR A 2 61.10 -23.58 -24.06
C THR A 2 60.51 -23.52 -22.64
N ASP A 3 59.64 -24.44 -22.35
CA ASP A 3 59.84 -25.82 -21.82
C ASP A 3 59.78 -25.77 -20.30
N GLN A 4 59.19 -26.60 -19.50
CA GLN A 4 58.70 -27.98 -19.60
C GLN A 4 57.94 -28.33 -18.32
N ASP A 5 56.88 -29.07 -18.46
CA ASP A 5 56.38 -30.06 -17.50
C ASP A 5 57.45 -31.17 -17.36
N PRO A 6 57.47 -32.12 -16.43
CA PRO A 6 56.36 -32.96 -15.98
C PRO A 6 56.48 -33.66 -14.60
N GLY A 7 55.51 -34.51 -14.27
CA GLY A 7 55.64 -35.77 -13.54
C GLY A 7 54.77 -35.87 -12.30
N GLN A 8 53.73 -36.60 -12.30
CA GLN A 8 53.37 -38.01 -12.27
C GLN A 8 53.55 -38.71 -10.94
N ASN A 9 52.48 -39.43 -10.60
CA ASN A 9 52.35 -40.70 -9.91
C ASN A 9 52.12 -40.66 -8.37
N ASP A 10 51.35 -41.49 -7.73
CA ASP A 10 50.57 -42.72 -7.98
C ASP A 10 49.61 -42.94 -6.81
N ALA A 11 48.45 -43.35 -7.03
CA ALA A 11 47.69 -44.61 -6.95
C ALA A 11 47.81 -45.44 -5.66
N ARG A 12 46.63 -46.07 -5.38
CA ARG A 12 46.30 -47.24 -4.54
C ARG A 12 45.79 -46.95 -3.13
N SER A 13 44.76 -47.60 -2.59
CA SER A 13 43.88 -48.72 -3.06
C SER A 13 42.87 -49.00 -1.92
N SER A 14 41.65 -49.21 -2.35
CA SER A 14 40.67 -50.20 -1.88
C SER A 14 40.78 -50.85 -0.51
N ARG A 15 39.63 -50.94 0.22
CA ARG A 15 38.97 -52.20 0.62
C ARG A 15 37.75 -51.95 1.49
N GLN A 16 36.61 -52.41 1.00
CA GLN A 16 35.52 -52.95 1.81
C GLN A 16 35.95 -54.32 2.36
N PRO A 17 35.32 -54.81 3.45
CA PRO A 17 34.50 -56.02 3.32
C PRO A 17 33.17 -55.97 4.14
N ASP A 18 32.12 -56.52 3.58
CA ASP A 18 31.02 -57.27 4.18
C ASP A 18 31.50 -58.73 4.41
N PRO A 19 30.63 -59.66 4.94
CA PRO A 19 29.50 -59.62 5.89
C PRO A 19 29.55 -60.74 6.96
N THR A 20 28.39 -60.95 7.66
CA THR A 20 27.94 -62.13 8.45
C THR A 20 28.48 -62.30 9.89
N ASP A 21 27.54 -62.31 10.86
CA ASP A 21 27.10 -63.53 11.53
C ASP A 21 25.85 -63.28 12.41
N SER A 22 24.95 -64.23 12.28
CA SER A 22 23.70 -64.42 12.97
C SER A 22 23.92 -64.94 14.39
N VAL A 23 23.13 -64.51 15.37
CA VAL A 23 22.77 -65.32 16.55
C VAL A 23 21.31 -65.11 16.90
N ASP A 24 20.52 -66.14 16.69
CA ASP A 24 19.19 -66.41 17.24
C ASP A 24 19.21 -66.39 18.79
N THR A 25 18.21 -65.76 19.38
CA THR A 25 17.71 -66.22 20.67
C THR A 25 16.21 -65.95 20.77
N GLN A 26 15.45 -67.02 20.63
CA GLN A 26 14.03 -67.15 20.99
C GLN A 26 13.86 -66.99 22.49
N ILE A 27 12.83 -66.27 22.95
CA ILE A 27 12.13 -66.48 24.23
C ILE A 27 10.65 -66.28 24.01
N GLU A 28 9.85 -67.33 24.29
CA GLU A 28 8.41 -67.44 24.29
C GLU A 28 7.71 -66.65 25.41
N PRO A 29 6.35 -66.43 25.29
CA PRO A 29 5.58 -65.59 26.21
C PRO A 29 4.99 -66.35 27.41
N PRO A 30 4.58 -65.71 28.51
CA PRO A 30 3.73 -66.30 29.52
C PRO A 30 2.28 -65.81 29.45
N THR A 31 1.41 -66.74 29.24
CA THR A 31 0.09 -67.14 29.82
C THR A 31 -0.80 -66.11 30.47
N GLU A 32 -2.04 -66.23 30.03
CA GLU A 32 -3.32 -65.77 30.52
C GLU A 32 -3.55 -65.84 32.05
N THR A 33 -4.27 -64.85 32.59
CA THR A 33 -5.20 -65.05 33.74
C THR A 33 -6.42 -64.14 33.66
N ARG A 34 -7.53 -64.81 33.39
CA ARG A 34 -8.90 -64.73 33.97
C ARG A 34 -9.62 -63.39 34.08
N ASN A 35 -10.68 -63.36 33.35
CA ASN A 35 -12.00 -62.76 33.56
C ASN A 35 -12.45 -62.49 34.98
N THR A 36 -12.96 -61.30 35.24
CA THR A 36 -14.07 -61.11 36.15
C THR A 36 -15.09 -60.15 35.48
N ILE A 37 -16.26 -60.73 35.27
CA ILE A 37 -17.48 -60.06 34.78
C ILE A 37 -18.03 -59.27 35.98
N VAL A 38 -18.39 -58.02 35.75
CA VAL A 38 -19.34 -57.26 36.59
C VAL A 38 -20.39 -56.66 35.68
N GLU A 39 -21.64 -57.07 35.96
CA GLU A 39 -22.87 -56.70 35.26
C GLU A 39 -23.25 -55.20 35.41
N PRO A 40 -24.14 -54.69 34.59
CA PRO A 40 -24.46 -53.27 34.44
C PRO A 40 -25.49 -52.81 35.50
N ILE A 41 -25.32 -51.58 35.97
CA ILE A 41 -26.28 -50.88 36.81
C ILE A 41 -27.15 -49.97 35.92
N GLU A 42 -28.44 -50.18 36.01
CA GLU A 42 -29.52 -49.38 35.33
C GLU A 42 -29.61 -47.94 35.92
N PRO A 43 -30.14 -47.00 35.14
CA PRO A 43 -30.31 -45.60 35.56
C PRO A 43 -31.60 -45.38 36.36
N PRO A 44 -31.66 -44.37 37.24
CA PRO A 44 -32.92 -44.00 37.90
C PRO A 44 -33.74 -43.01 37.04
N GLU A 45 -35.02 -43.15 37.20
CA GLU A 45 -36.17 -42.56 36.52
C GLU A 45 -36.30 -41.03 36.59
N SER A 46 -36.95 -40.56 35.56
CA SER A 46 -37.70 -39.33 35.31
C SER A 46 -38.14 -38.45 36.49
N VAL A 47 -37.93 -37.13 36.33
CA VAL A 47 -38.76 -36.13 36.98
C VAL A 47 -39.25 -35.17 35.90
N THR A 48 -40.57 -35.09 35.91
CA THR A 48 -41.54 -34.39 35.06
C THR A 48 -41.31 -32.89 34.89
N GLU A 49 -41.61 -32.45 33.67
CA GLU A 49 -41.92 -31.05 33.29
C GLU A 49 -43.10 -30.46 34.05
N PRO A 50 -43.25 -29.14 34.10
CA PRO A 50 -44.58 -28.57 33.97
C PRO A 50 -44.69 -27.62 32.77
N GLU A 51 -45.77 -27.83 32.02
CA GLU A 51 -46.34 -27.02 30.96
C GLU A 51 -47.02 -25.73 31.47
N PRO A 52 -47.54 -24.89 30.55
CA PRO A 52 -47.44 -23.42 30.56
C PRO A 52 -48.77 -22.75 31.00
N ASN A 53 -48.72 -21.45 31.31
CA ASN A 53 -49.91 -20.60 31.45
C ASN A 53 -49.76 -19.32 30.62
N ALA A 54 -50.58 -19.28 29.60
CA ALA A 54 -51.84 -18.51 29.42
C ALA A 54 -51.67 -17.02 29.10
N GLU A 55 -52.08 -16.71 27.89
CA GLU A 55 -52.44 -15.39 27.33
C GLU A 55 -53.48 -14.64 28.16
N PRO A 56 -53.70 -13.35 27.87
CA PRO A 56 -55.05 -12.99 27.46
C PRO A 56 -55.13 -12.12 26.18
N GLU A 57 -56.20 -12.52 25.44
CA GLU A 57 -56.95 -11.85 24.38
C GLU A 57 -57.22 -10.36 24.65
N THR A 58 -57.48 -9.48 23.70
CA THR A 58 -58.52 -9.30 22.68
C THR A 58 -58.28 -7.94 22.01
N LYS A 59 -58.65 -7.59 20.81
CA LYS A 59 -59.94 -7.63 20.06
C LYS A 59 -59.73 -7.24 18.59
N THR A 60 -60.31 -8.01 17.74
CA THR A 60 -60.97 -7.83 16.43
C THR A 60 -61.34 -6.44 15.94
N ALA A 61 -61.16 -6.23 14.63
CA ALA A 61 -62.12 -5.75 13.62
C ALA A 61 -61.52 -5.96 12.23
N THR A 62 -61.91 -6.77 11.49
CA THR A 62 -62.80 -7.17 10.37
C THR A 62 -62.80 -6.21 9.17
N GLU A 63 -62.72 -6.83 7.97
CA GLU A 63 -63.18 -6.44 6.62
C GLU A 63 -62.11 -5.70 5.76
N ALA A 64 -61.95 -5.93 4.44
CA ALA A 64 -62.46 -6.92 3.50
C ALA A 64 -61.60 -6.90 2.25
N ASN A 65 -61.62 -8.04 1.54
CA ASN A 65 -61.20 -8.27 0.15
C ASN A 65 -61.34 -7.10 -0.81
N THR A 66 -60.28 -6.94 -1.69
CA THR A 66 -60.48 -7.09 -3.17
C THR A 66 -59.16 -6.93 -3.92
N GLU A 67 -58.78 -7.94 -4.69
CA GLU A 67 -57.94 -7.75 -5.88
C GLU A 67 -58.66 -6.95 -6.95
N PRO A 68 -57.97 -6.17 -7.79
CA PRO A 68 -57.78 -6.64 -9.16
C PRO A 68 -56.44 -6.24 -9.82
N LYS A 69 -56.02 -7.04 -10.77
CA LYS A 69 -55.03 -6.81 -11.85
C LYS A 69 -55.57 -5.78 -12.88
N PRO A 70 -54.83 -5.50 -13.97
CA PRO A 70 -53.53 -4.79 -14.14
C PRO A 70 -53.64 -3.63 -15.16
N ASN A 71 -52.48 -3.03 -15.48
CA ASN A 71 -52.20 -2.12 -16.63
C ASN A 71 -52.34 -0.62 -16.39
N THR A 72 -51.22 0.06 -16.44
CA THR A 72 -50.89 1.01 -17.55
C THR A 72 -49.55 1.71 -17.25
N SER A 73 -48.77 1.86 -18.30
CA SER A 73 -47.51 2.59 -18.36
C SER A 73 -47.63 4.06 -17.99
N PRO A 74 -46.63 4.68 -17.34
CA PRO A 74 -46.59 6.14 -17.26
C PRO A 74 -45.86 6.76 -18.45
N GLU A 75 -46.49 7.76 -19.04
CA GLU A 75 -45.94 8.69 -20.01
C GLU A 75 -44.82 9.58 -19.49
N PRO A 76 -44.06 10.23 -20.37
CA PRO A 76 -42.80 10.94 -20.03
C PRO A 76 -43.06 12.32 -19.42
N ILE A 77 -42.29 12.63 -18.35
CA ILE A 77 -42.30 13.95 -17.72
C ILE A 77 -41.50 14.94 -18.57
N GLU A 78 -42.19 15.95 -19.07
CA GLU A 78 -41.64 17.11 -19.77
C GLU A 78 -40.66 17.91 -18.88
N ARG A 79 -39.50 18.17 -19.42
CA ARG A 79 -38.53 19.15 -18.89
C ARG A 79 -39.02 20.57 -19.12
N LYS A 80 -39.42 21.28 -18.06
CA LYS A 80 -39.58 22.73 -18.10
C LYS A 80 -38.19 23.41 -18.21
N VAL A 81 -37.95 24.03 -19.36
CA VAL A 81 -36.87 24.99 -19.61
C VAL A 81 -37.24 26.28 -18.88
N VAL A 82 -36.40 26.71 -17.91
CA VAL A 82 -36.51 28.03 -17.34
C VAL A 82 -35.73 28.99 -18.22
N GLN A 83 -36.46 29.90 -18.85
CA GLN A 83 -35.92 31.00 -19.66
C GLN A 83 -35.22 32.04 -18.77
N ALA A 84 -34.10 32.52 -19.25
CA ALA A 84 -33.34 33.63 -18.67
C ALA A 84 -34.16 34.93 -18.74
N THR A 85 -34.26 35.63 -17.62
CA THR A 85 -34.89 36.94 -17.50
C THR A 85 -33.85 38.02 -17.82
N GLU A 86 -34.21 38.90 -18.73
CA GLU A 86 -33.47 40.09 -19.15
C GLU A 86 -33.18 41.06 -18.01
N ILE A 87 -31.98 41.62 -18.01
CA ILE A 87 -31.57 42.71 -17.09
C ILE A 87 -31.91 44.04 -17.77
N ILE A 88 -32.82 44.80 -17.12
CA ILE A 88 -33.15 46.20 -17.50
C ILE A 88 -32.16 47.13 -16.80
N PRO A 89 -31.58 48.15 -17.47
CA PRO A 89 -30.67 49.11 -16.84
C PRO A 89 -31.42 50.20 -16.12
N ALA A 90 -31.06 50.46 -14.86
CA ALA A 90 -31.61 51.53 -14.05
C ALA A 90 -30.84 52.85 -14.23
N ASP A 91 -31.59 53.91 -14.38
CA ASP A 91 -31.24 55.29 -14.59
C ASP A 91 -30.45 55.93 -13.45
N LYS A 92 -29.64 56.93 -13.82
CA LYS A 92 -28.94 57.85 -12.90
C LYS A 92 -29.89 58.94 -12.34
N PRO A 93 -29.74 59.35 -11.09
CA PRO A 93 -30.07 60.72 -10.68
C PRO A 93 -28.84 61.59 -10.39
N ARG A 94 -28.97 62.88 -10.82
CA ARG A 94 -28.03 63.97 -10.61
C ARG A 94 -28.17 64.56 -9.19
N GLY A 95 -27.02 64.89 -8.61
CA GLY A 95 -26.69 66.15 -7.90
C GLY A 95 -27.39 66.49 -6.59
N ASP A 96 -26.67 66.62 -5.51
CA ASP A 96 -26.29 67.93 -4.97
C ASP A 96 -25.29 67.80 -3.80
N SER A 97 -24.51 68.87 -3.66
CA SER A 97 -23.48 69.20 -2.71
C SER A 97 -23.86 69.07 -1.25
N ASP A 98 -22.98 68.52 -0.40
CA ASP A 98 -22.37 69.27 0.71
C ASP A 98 -21.28 68.43 1.44
N LYS A 99 -20.14 69.08 1.69
CA LYS A 99 -19.03 68.53 2.48
C LYS A 99 -19.27 68.74 3.99
N PRO A 100 -18.73 67.89 4.87
CA PRO A 100 -17.49 68.26 5.52
C PRO A 100 -16.43 67.16 5.65
N ARG A 101 -15.20 67.60 5.84
CA ARG A 101 -13.94 66.89 5.95
C ARG A 101 -13.89 65.99 7.17
N GLY A 102 -13.37 64.76 6.94
CA GLY A 102 -12.93 63.84 7.99
C GLY A 102 -11.98 62.79 7.37
N ASP A 103 -10.86 62.62 8.00
CA ASP A 103 -9.63 61.93 7.68
C ASP A 103 -9.68 60.73 6.73
N ALA A 104 -8.79 60.75 5.73
CA ALA A 104 -8.51 59.71 4.76
C ALA A 104 -7.70 58.57 5.40
N GLY A 105 -8.38 57.45 5.69
CA GLY A 105 -7.73 56.16 5.81
C GLY A 105 -7.41 55.64 4.42
N THR A 106 -6.14 55.40 4.14
CA THR A 106 -5.58 54.83 2.91
C THR A 106 -6.21 53.46 2.64
N PRO A 107 -6.76 53.21 1.44
CA PRO A 107 -7.19 51.85 1.09
C PRO A 107 -5.97 50.93 0.98
N PRO A 108 -6.11 49.62 1.32
CA PRO A 108 -5.01 48.69 1.19
C PRO A 108 -4.59 48.60 -0.28
N ALA A 109 -3.30 48.77 -0.50
CA ALA A 109 -2.67 48.71 -1.80
C ALA A 109 -3.04 47.40 -2.48
N THR A 110 -3.66 47.48 -3.64
CA THR A 110 -3.74 46.41 -4.65
C THR A 110 -2.32 45.94 -4.91
N VAL A 111 -2.00 44.74 -4.42
CA VAL A 111 -0.73 44.06 -4.72
C VAL A 111 -0.71 43.86 -6.24
N ALA A 112 0.10 44.65 -6.91
CA ALA A 112 0.41 44.44 -8.30
C ALA A 112 0.96 43.02 -8.48
N PRO A 113 0.60 42.27 -9.55
CA PRO A 113 1.15 40.95 -9.78
C PRO A 113 2.67 41.07 -9.84
N GLU A 114 3.36 40.43 -8.91
CA GLU A 114 4.82 40.30 -8.94
C GLU A 114 5.19 39.78 -10.34
N ARG A 115 5.95 40.56 -11.08
CA ARG A 115 6.60 40.12 -12.32
C ARG A 115 7.48 38.94 -11.91
N PHE A 116 7.02 37.73 -12.23
CA PHE A 116 7.83 36.53 -12.14
C PHE A 116 9.08 36.75 -13.00
N GLN A 117 10.16 37.14 -12.35
CA GLN A 117 11.46 37.16 -12.99
C GLN A 117 11.75 35.71 -13.41
N SER A 118 11.88 35.49 -14.69
CA SER A 118 12.45 34.26 -15.23
C SER A 118 13.72 33.99 -14.44
N VAL A 119 13.76 32.86 -13.73
CA VAL A 119 14.98 32.43 -13.01
C VAL A 119 16.03 32.21 -14.10
N GLY A 120 16.82 33.26 -14.32
CA GLY A 120 17.85 33.26 -15.32
C GLY A 120 18.82 32.11 -15.09
N THR A 121 19.48 31.71 -16.14
CA THR A 121 20.45 30.62 -16.32
C THR A 121 21.47 30.37 -15.18
N LYS A 122 21.55 31.22 -14.17
CA LYS A 122 22.43 31.06 -12.99
C LYS A 122 21.95 30.04 -11.95
N SER A 123 20.66 29.68 -11.92
CA SER A 123 20.11 28.72 -10.93
C SER A 123 20.43 27.25 -11.27
N MET A 124 20.91 26.97 -12.47
CA MET A 124 21.17 25.59 -12.91
C MET A 124 22.56 25.05 -12.57
N SER A 125 23.40 25.81 -11.88
CA SER A 125 24.67 25.31 -11.33
C SER A 125 24.46 24.39 -10.09
N ILE A 126 23.25 24.30 -9.56
CA ILE A 126 22.88 23.46 -8.42
C ILE A 126 22.87 21.95 -8.75
N PHE A 127 22.99 21.58 -10.02
CA PHE A 127 23.19 20.18 -10.43
C PHE A 127 24.60 19.61 -10.15
N SER A 128 25.46 20.35 -9.46
CA SER A 128 26.86 19.98 -9.21
C SER A 128 27.05 18.86 -8.16
N GLY A 129 25.98 18.27 -7.60
CA GLY A 129 26.09 17.12 -6.68
C GLY A 129 25.75 15.75 -7.27
N GLY A 130 25.29 15.67 -8.49
CA GLY A 130 24.98 14.43 -9.23
C GLY A 130 25.52 14.53 -10.64
N GLY A 131 26.21 13.52 -11.13
CA GLY A 131 26.86 13.51 -12.43
C GLY A 131 25.99 14.09 -13.55
N PHE A 132 26.59 14.81 -14.48
CA PHE A 132 25.97 15.40 -15.65
C PHE A 132 25.14 14.35 -16.42
N HIS A 133 23.80 14.50 -16.41
CA HIS A 133 22.93 13.59 -17.15
C HIS A 133 22.93 14.03 -18.62
N PRO A 134 23.37 13.18 -19.56
CA PRO A 134 23.54 13.61 -20.98
C PRO A 134 22.26 14.11 -21.64
N LYS A 135 21.08 13.70 -21.14
CA LYS A 135 19.78 14.17 -21.64
C LYS A 135 19.40 15.59 -21.18
N MET A 136 20.12 16.15 -20.21
CA MET A 136 19.79 17.45 -19.60
C MET A 136 19.80 18.60 -20.58
N VAL A 137 20.71 18.58 -21.58
CA VAL A 137 20.76 19.61 -22.64
C VAL A 137 19.48 19.61 -23.46
N ARG A 138 18.98 18.42 -23.82
CA ARG A 138 17.73 18.27 -24.57
C ARG A 138 16.52 18.72 -23.75
N TRP A 139 16.46 18.35 -22.47
CA TRP A 139 15.37 18.76 -21.60
C TRP A 139 15.33 20.26 -21.33
N LYS A 140 16.51 20.91 -21.23
CA LYS A 140 16.60 22.38 -21.16
C LYS A 140 16.03 23.04 -22.40
N ARG A 141 16.35 22.51 -23.58
CA ARG A 141 15.80 23.02 -24.83
C ARG A 141 14.29 22.88 -24.86
N MET A 142 13.75 21.71 -24.52
CA MET A 142 12.29 21.51 -24.44
C MET A 142 11.64 22.46 -23.42
N LEU A 143 12.29 22.69 -22.27
CA LEU A 143 11.80 23.66 -21.28
C LEU A 143 11.79 25.08 -21.84
N THR A 144 12.81 25.49 -22.61
CA THR A 144 12.84 26.80 -23.28
C THR A 144 11.68 26.93 -24.27
N GLU A 145 11.45 25.91 -25.11
CA GLU A 145 10.31 25.86 -26.03
C GLU A 145 8.96 25.97 -25.32
N ILE A 146 8.79 25.29 -24.17
CA ILE A 146 7.58 25.40 -23.33
C ILE A 146 7.39 26.83 -22.78
N ASN A 147 8.48 27.45 -22.32
CA ASN A 147 8.44 28.80 -21.75
C ASN A 147 8.17 29.86 -22.82
N GLU A 148 8.63 29.67 -24.04
CA GLU A 148 8.35 30.55 -25.20
C GLU A 148 6.90 30.45 -25.67
N LEU A 149 6.26 29.31 -25.54
CA LEU A 149 4.85 29.12 -25.90
C LEU A 149 3.88 29.71 -24.86
N GLU A 150 4.26 29.80 -23.60
CA GLU A 150 3.38 30.23 -22.52
C GLU A 150 2.77 31.63 -22.71
N PRO A 151 3.53 32.68 -23.10
CA PRO A 151 2.99 33.99 -23.35
C PRO A 151 1.96 34.02 -24.51
N THR A 152 2.05 33.11 -25.48
CA THR A 152 1.12 33.03 -26.61
C THR A 152 -0.22 32.42 -26.19
N LEU A 153 -0.25 31.56 -25.17
CA LEU A 153 -1.45 30.89 -24.67
C LEU A 153 -2.24 31.75 -23.66
N GLN A 154 -1.56 32.66 -22.96
CA GLN A 154 -2.19 33.48 -21.92
C GLN A 154 -3.37 34.33 -22.42
N PRO A 155 -3.32 34.99 -23.61
CA PRO A 155 -4.43 35.81 -24.12
C PRO A 155 -5.56 34.98 -24.75
N GLU A 156 -5.35 33.66 -25.01
CA GLU A 156 -6.33 32.81 -25.65
C GLU A 156 -7.52 32.50 -24.72
N SER A 157 -8.72 32.32 -25.33
CA SER A 157 -9.88 31.87 -24.55
C SER A 157 -9.77 30.38 -24.13
N ASP A 158 -10.51 29.97 -23.11
CA ASP A 158 -10.57 28.55 -22.68
C ASP A 158 -11.03 27.63 -23.82
N ASN A 159 -11.92 28.15 -24.69
CA ASN A 159 -12.38 27.43 -25.89
C ASN A 159 -11.24 27.23 -26.90
N ASP A 160 -10.38 28.22 -27.08
CA ASP A 160 -9.24 28.11 -28.00
C ASP A 160 -8.17 27.18 -27.47
N LEU A 161 -7.89 27.19 -26.15
CA LEU A 161 -7.03 26.18 -25.50
C LEU A 161 -7.58 24.77 -25.72
N ARG A 162 -8.90 24.59 -25.60
CA ARG A 162 -9.56 23.30 -25.85
C ARG A 162 -9.45 22.87 -27.31
N LYS A 163 -9.59 23.80 -28.29
CA LYS A 163 -9.38 23.52 -29.72
C LYS A 163 -7.94 23.07 -29.99
N ARG A 164 -6.94 23.72 -29.38
CA ARG A 164 -5.53 23.31 -29.50
C ARG A 164 -5.31 21.90 -28.91
N SER A 165 -5.90 21.60 -27.76
CA SER A 165 -5.85 20.28 -27.19
C SER A 165 -6.43 19.20 -28.09
N LEU A 166 -7.58 19.47 -28.73
CA LEU A 166 -8.19 18.57 -29.71
C LEU A 166 -7.31 18.41 -30.96
N ALA A 167 -6.67 19.47 -31.43
CA ALA A 167 -5.73 19.41 -32.57
C ALA A 167 -4.50 18.53 -32.20
N LEU A 168 -3.95 18.68 -31.00
CA LEU A 168 -2.88 17.80 -30.51
C LEU A 168 -3.31 16.34 -30.44
N ARG A 169 -4.54 16.06 -29.96
CA ARG A 169 -5.09 14.72 -29.95
C ARG A 169 -5.21 14.12 -31.34
N TYR A 170 -5.71 14.90 -32.30
CA TYR A 170 -5.78 14.47 -33.71
C TYR A 170 -4.39 14.10 -34.25
N ARG A 171 -3.39 14.99 -34.07
CA ARG A 171 -1.99 14.75 -34.48
C ARG A 171 -1.40 13.50 -33.84
N ALA A 172 -1.64 13.31 -32.53
CA ALA A 172 -1.16 12.13 -31.80
C ALA A 172 -1.81 10.84 -32.32
N MET A 173 -3.12 10.85 -32.58
CA MET A 173 -3.85 9.71 -33.15
C MET A 173 -3.45 9.42 -34.60
N ALA A 174 -3.07 10.44 -35.37
CA ALA A 174 -2.51 10.30 -36.70
C ALA A 174 -1.06 9.77 -36.72
N GLY A 175 -0.47 9.49 -35.55
CA GLY A 175 0.85 8.86 -35.44
C GLY A 175 2.03 9.82 -35.30
N GLU A 176 1.79 11.12 -35.08
CA GLU A 176 2.88 12.05 -34.79
C GLU A 176 3.55 11.69 -33.47
N LYS A 177 4.89 11.72 -33.45
CA LYS A 177 5.66 11.34 -32.26
C LYS A 177 5.35 12.28 -31.09
N LEU A 178 4.93 11.72 -29.95
CA LEU A 178 4.61 12.47 -28.73
C LEU A 178 5.74 13.42 -28.28
N ALA A 179 7.00 13.06 -28.52
CA ALA A 179 8.15 13.91 -28.22
C ALA A 179 8.15 15.24 -28.99
N LYS A 180 7.50 15.31 -30.17
CA LYS A 180 7.34 16.57 -30.90
C LYS A 180 6.16 17.41 -30.40
N LEU A 181 5.15 16.73 -29.85
CA LEU A 181 3.94 17.36 -29.28
C LEU A 181 4.17 17.86 -27.85
N LEU A 182 5.18 17.33 -27.17
CA LEU A 182 5.43 17.56 -25.74
C LEU A 182 5.53 19.05 -25.37
N PRO A 183 6.28 19.93 -26.09
CA PRO A 183 6.38 21.34 -25.68
C PRO A 183 5.02 22.04 -25.68
N GLU A 184 4.24 21.88 -26.74
CA GLU A 184 2.90 22.46 -26.84
C GLU A 184 1.93 21.87 -25.83
N ALA A 185 1.93 20.54 -25.65
CA ALA A 185 1.10 19.84 -24.68
C ALA A 185 1.37 20.31 -23.25
N TYR A 186 2.65 20.43 -22.86
CA TYR A 186 3.03 20.86 -21.52
C TYR A 186 2.75 22.34 -21.26
N ALA A 187 2.91 23.20 -22.27
CA ALA A 187 2.52 24.60 -22.18
C ALA A 187 1.00 24.74 -21.94
N LEU A 188 0.17 23.94 -22.64
CA LEU A 188 -1.30 23.91 -22.44
C LEU A 188 -1.67 23.45 -21.04
N VAL A 189 -1.06 22.35 -20.51
CA VAL A 189 -1.33 21.87 -19.15
C VAL A 189 -0.90 22.90 -18.11
N ARG A 190 0.23 23.59 -18.31
CA ARG A 190 0.71 24.65 -17.41
C ARG A 190 -0.30 25.80 -17.35
N GLU A 191 -0.78 26.25 -18.49
CA GLU A 191 -1.76 27.34 -18.59
C GLU A 191 -3.12 26.91 -18.02
N ALA A 192 -3.58 25.69 -18.31
CA ALA A 192 -4.78 25.14 -17.73
C ALA A 192 -4.70 25.08 -16.18
N GLY A 193 -3.56 24.63 -15.64
CA GLY A 193 -3.32 24.59 -14.17
C GLY A 193 -3.34 25.99 -13.55
N ARG A 194 -2.77 26.98 -14.24
CA ARG A 194 -2.80 28.39 -13.81
C ARG A 194 -4.23 28.93 -13.75
N ARG A 195 -5.04 28.64 -14.77
CA ARG A 195 -6.43 29.17 -14.85
C ARG A 195 -7.37 28.48 -13.87
N THR A 196 -7.33 27.15 -13.81
CA THR A 196 -8.33 26.37 -13.07
C THR A 196 -8.02 26.25 -11.59
N LEU A 197 -6.74 26.11 -11.22
CA LEU A 197 -6.31 25.88 -9.83
C LEU A 197 -5.48 27.04 -9.26
N GLY A 198 -5.17 28.07 -10.02
CA GLY A 198 -4.22 29.10 -9.61
C GLY A 198 -2.77 28.58 -9.51
N MET A 199 -2.49 27.36 -10.01
CA MET A 199 -1.20 26.69 -9.86
C MET A 199 -0.45 26.63 -11.17
N ARG A 200 0.52 27.53 -11.33
CA ARG A 200 1.46 27.44 -12.46
C ARG A 200 2.58 26.47 -12.12
N HIS A 201 2.82 25.47 -12.97
CA HIS A 201 3.94 24.54 -12.80
C HIS A 201 5.29 25.28 -12.79
N TYR A 202 6.14 24.96 -11.83
CA TYR A 202 7.53 25.44 -11.80
C TYR A 202 8.39 24.74 -12.86
N ASP A 203 9.47 25.37 -13.28
CA ASP A 203 10.40 24.81 -14.27
C ASP A 203 10.99 23.46 -13.83
N VAL A 204 11.24 23.28 -12.52
CA VAL A 204 11.68 21.98 -11.96
C VAL A 204 10.60 20.90 -12.11
N GLN A 205 9.33 21.25 -11.99
CA GLN A 205 8.21 20.32 -12.22
C GLN A 205 8.07 19.97 -13.69
N MET A 206 8.32 20.92 -14.62
CA MET A 206 8.38 20.64 -16.05
C MET A 206 9.49 19.63 -16.38
N ILE A 207 10.69 19.79 -15.81
CA ILE A 207 11.79 18.80 -15.93
C ILE A 207 11.38 17.45 -15.36
N GLY A 208 10.68 17.44 -14.22
CA GLY A 208 10.07 16.24 -13.65
C GLY A 208 9.13 15.55 -14.64
N GLY A 209 8.18 16.30 -15.21
CA GLY A 209 7.24 15.81 -16.22
C GLY A 209 7.92 15.26 -17.48
N ILE A 210 8.96 15.94 -18.00
CA ILE A 210 9.75 15.46 -19.15
C ILE A 210 10.44 14.14 -18.81
N SER A 211 10.99 14.00 -17.59
CA SER A 211 11.63 12.76 -17.17
C SER A 211 10.64 11.61 -17.06
N LEU A 212 9.42 11.87 -16.56
CA LEU A 212 8.34 10.89 -16.47
C LEU A 212 7.87 10.45 -17.87
N PHE A 213 7.74 11.36 -18.82
CA PHE A 213 7.45 11.02 -20.22
C PHE A 213 8.52 10.07 -20.80
N GLU A 214 9.78 10.23 -20.43
CA GLU A 214 10.88 9.37 -20.88
C GLU A 214 11.03 8.09 -20.03
N SER A 215 9.99 7.66 -19.33
CA SER A 215 9.98 6.43 -18.53
C SER A 215 11.06 6.40 -17.43
N HIS A 216 11.23 7.51 -16.72
CA HIS A 216 12.08 7.59 -15.52
C HIS A 216 11.23 7.55 -14.26
N ILE A 217 11.87 7.25 -13.13
CA ILE A 217 11.34 7.54 -11.81
C ILE A 217 11.87 8.90 -11.37
N ALA A 218 10.97 9.88 -11.27
CA ALA A 218 11.30 11.20 -10.78
C ALA A 218 11.36 11.19 -9.25
N GLU A 219 12.57 11.30 -8.67
CA GLU A 219 12.70 11.55 -7.23
C GLU A 219 12.50 13.04 -6.98
N MET A 220 11.28 13.41 -6.60
CA MET A 220 10.86 14.74 -6.19
C MET A 220 10.62 14.75 -4.68
N GLN A 221 11.22 15.67 -3.94
CA GLN A 221 11.02 15.73 -2.49
C GLN A 221 9.54 15.88 -2.13
N THR A 222 9.18 15.40 -0.94
CA THR A 222 7.81 15.55 -0.43
C THR A 222 7.45 17.03 -0.34
N GLY A 223 6.26 17.42 -0.81
CA GLY A 223 5.81 18.81 -0.87
C GLY A 223 6.18 19.56 -2.16
N GLU A 224 6.96 18.99 -3.09
CA GLU A 224 7.36 19.64 -4.36
C GLU A 224 6.29 19.54 -5.47
N GLY A 225 5.04 19.20 -5.15
CA GLY A 225 3.91 19.19 -6.09
C GLY A 225 3.94 18.03 -7.10
N LYS A 226 4.21 16.81 -6.63
CA LYS A 226 4.16 15.59 -7.46
C LYS A 226 2.82 15.43 -8.18
N THR A 227 1.70 15.61 -7.47
CA THR A 227 0.33 15.48 -8.01
C THR A 227 0.11 16.41 -9.20
N LEU A 228 0.54 17.66 -9.11
CA LEU A 228 0.46 18.61 -10.23
C LEU A 228 1.39 18.22 -11.38
N THR A 229 2.62 17.77 -11.08
CA THR A 229 3.58 17.29 -12.09
C THR A 229 3.06 16.09 -12.87
N ALA A 230 2.29 15.20 -12.22
CA ALA A 230 1.71 14.01 -12.84
C ALA A 230 0.77 14.34 -14.01
N THR A 231 0.10 15.50 -13.97
CA THR A 231 -0.82 15.91 -15.03
C THR A 231 -0.15 16.03 -16.40
N LEU A 232 1.13 16.39 -16.42
CA LEU A 232 1.92 16.58 -17.64
C LEU A 232 2.04 15.31 -18.50
N PRO A 233 2.65 14.21 -18.01
CA PRO A 233 2.78 12.98 -18.79
C PRO A 233 1.45 12.26 -18.98
N LEU A 234 0.52 12.32 -18.01
CA LEU A 234 -0.81 11.72 -18.14
C LEU A 234 -1.59 12.36 -19.29
N TYR A 235 -1.62 13.69 -19.35
CA TYR A 235 -2.25 14.40 -20.47
C TYR A 235 -1.61 14.00 -21.80
N LEU A 236 -0.29 14.07 -21.92
CA LEU A 236 0.40 13.78 -23.18
C LEU A 236 0.15 12.35 -23.67
N HIS A 237 0.21 11.34 -22.78
CA HIS A 237 -0.07 9.95 -23.15
C HIS A 237 -1.55 9.68 -23.41
N SER A 238 -2.47 10.45 -22.81
CA SER A 238 -3.91 10.32 -23.06
C SER A 238 -4.31 10.71 -24.48
N LEU A 239 -3.53 11.58 -25.14
CA LEU A 239 -3.79 12.05 -26.52
C LEU A 239 -3.80 10.92 -27.54
N VAL A 240 -3.07 9.82 -27.28
CA VAL A 240 -3.03 8.65 -28.18
C VAL A 240 -4.36 7.88 -28.22
N GLY A 241 -5.25 8.10 -27.24
CA GLY A 241 -6.54 7.40 -27.17
C GLY A 241 -6.47 5.99 -26.59
N LYS A 242 -5.30 5.53 -26.13
CA LYS A 242 -5.09 4.19 -25.56
C LYS A 242 -5.23 4.11 -24.03
N GLY A 243 -5.54 5.23 -23.37
CA GLY A 243 -5.63 5.36 -21.92
C GLY A 243 -4.28 5.57 -21.23
N ALA A 244 -4.28 6.45 -20.25
CA ALA A 244 -3.15 6.69 -19.36
C ALA A 244 -3.62 6.43 -17.93
N HIS A 245 -2.89 5.56 -17.20
CA HIS A 245 -3.25 5.16 -15.85
C HIS A 245 -2.33 5.83 -14.84
N LEU A 246 -2.89 6.25 -13.69
CA LEU A 246 -2.12 6.61 -12.49
C LEU A 246 -2.42 5.61 -11.40
N ALA A 247 -1.37 4.89 -10.97
CA ALA A 247 -1.45 3.94 -9.87
C ALA A 247 -0.95 4.58 -8.56
N THR A 248 -1.78 4.56 -7.52
CA THR A 248 -1.42 5.04 -6.18
C THR A 248 -1.59 3.95 -5.12
N VAL A 249 -1.33 4.26 -3.84
CA VAL A 249 -1.28 3.26 -2.77
C VAL A 249 -2.65 2.93 -2.15
N ASN A 250 -3.62 3.83 -2.21
CA ASN A 250 -4.98 3.59 -1.67
C ASN A 250 -6.06 4.38 -2.42
N ASP A 251 -7.31 3.99 -2.21
CA ASP A 251 -8.50 4.55 -2.87
C ASP A 251 -8.73 6.03 -2.53
N TYR A 252 -8.42 6.43 -1.29
CA TYR A 252 -8.54 7.84 -0.87
C TYR A 252 -7.64 8.75 -1.71
N LEU A 253 -6.38 8.39 -1.91
CA LEU A 253 -5.45 9.17 -2.74
C LEU A 253 -5.85 9.15 -4.21
N ALA A 254 -6.32 8.00 -4.72
CA ALA A 254 -6.79 7.88 -6.10
C ALA A 254 -7.95 8.86 -6.36
N LYS A 255 -8.95 8.88 -5.48
CA LYS A 255 -10.10 9.77 -5.57
C LYS A 255 -9.73 11.23 -5.40
N ARG A 256 -9.03 11.56 -4.30
CA ARG A 256 -8.62 12.94 -3.97
C ARG A 256 -7.82 13.57 -5.11
N ASP A 257 -6.81 12.88 -5.62
CA ASP A 257 -5.90 13.44 -6.63
C ASP A 257 -6.57 13.55 -8.00
N ALA A 258 -7.44 12.59 -8.34
CA ALA A 258 -8.26 12.66 -9.54
C ALA A 258 -9.22 13.86 -9.49
N GLU A 259 -10.00 14.01 -8.41
CA GLU A 259 -10.95 15.10 -8.25
C GLU A 259 -10.24 16.45 -8.25
N TRP A 260 -9.11 16.57 -7.58
CA TRP A 260 -8.33 17.81 -7.51
C TRP A 260 -7.76 18.22 -8.88
N MET A 261 -7.27 17.26 -9.69
CA MET A 261 -6.68 17.55 -11.00
C MET A 261 -7.69 17.58 -12.14
N THR A 262 -8.90 17.08 -11.96
CA THR A 262 -9.98 17.05 -12.96
C THR A 262 -10.26 18.40 -13.63
N PRO A 263 -10.25 19.57 -12.95
CA PRO A 263 -10.45 20.85 -13.61
C PRO A 263 -9.45 21.13 -14.74
N ILE A 264 -8.19 20.74 -14.59
CA ILE A 264 -7.15 20.88 -15.65
C ILE A 264 -7.53 20.04 -16.88
N TYR A 265 -7.88 18.78 -16.64
CA TYR A 265 -8.25 17.86 -17.72
C TYR A 265 -9.54 18.27 -18.42
N ASN A 266 -10.55 18.71 -17.66
CA ASN A 266 -11.83 19.16 -18.21
C ASN A 266 -11.68 20.38 -19.13
N LEU A 267 -10.86 21.37 -18.74
CA LEU A 267 -10.58 22.53 -19.58
C LEU A 267 -9.99 22.08 -20.92
N LEU A 268 -9.10 21.11 -20.92
CA LEU A 268 -8.44 20.57 -22.11
C LEU A 268 -9.27 19.48 -22.84
N GLY A 269 -10.49 19.19 -22.39
CA GLY A 269 -11.38 18.21 -23.04
C GLY A 269 -10.95 16.74 -22.86
N VAL A 270 -10.28 16.43 -21.75
CA VAL A 270 -9.81 15.08 -21.39
C VAL A 270 -10.69 14.50 -20.28
N SER A 271 -11.24 13.31 -20.51
CA SER A 271 -12.06 12.61 -19.50
C SER A 271 -11.21 11.92 -18.46
N VAL A 272 -11.69 11.93 -17.22
CA VAL A 272 -11.07 11.28 -16.07
C VAL A 272 -11.99 10.20 -15.51
N GLY A 273 -11.45 9.03 -15.23
CA GLY A 273 -12.11 7.91 -14.54
C GLY A 273 -11.38 7.59 -13.25
N ILE A 274 -12.10 7.06 -12.30
CA ILE A 274 -11.56 6.61 -11.00
C ILE A 274 -12.00 5.17 -10.81
N ILE A 275 -11.09 4.31 -10.37
CA ILE A 275 -11.34 2.92 -9.97
C ILE A 275 -11.21 2.85 -8.46
N GLN A 276 -12.26 2.39 -7.80
CA GLN A 276 -12.30 2.16 -6.36
C GLN A 276 -12.67 0.70 -6.05
N THR A 277 -12.34 0.24 -4.86
CA THR A 277 -12.61 -1.14 -4.43
C THR A 277 -14.09 -1.53 -4.55
N PRO A 278 -15.09 -0.72 -4.14
CA PRO A 278 -16.50 -1.09 -4.19
C PRO A 278 -17.13 -1.00 -5.60
N ASP A 279 -16.39 -0.53 -6.62
CA ASP A 279 -16.96 -0.33 -7.95
C ASP A 279 -17.33 -1.66 -8.61
N ASP A 280 -18.51 -1.69 -9.24
CA ASP A 280 -18.99 -2.79 -10.08
C ASP A 280 -18.26 -2.82 -11.45
N GLN A 281 -18.40 -3.92 -12.18
CA GLN A 281 -17.75 -4.10 -13.48
C GLN A 281 -18.17 -3.05 -14.53
N GLY A 282 -19.43 -2.61 -14.50
CA GLY A 282 -19.93 -1.59 -15.42
C GLY A 282 -19.28 -0.23 -15.20
N SER A 283 -19.19 0.21 -13.95
CA SER A 283 -18.52 1.42 -13.51
C SER A 283 -17.02 1.39 -13.82
N ARG A 284 -16.35 0.25 -13.53
CA ARG A 284 -14.93 0.04 -13.87
C ARG A 284 -14.68 0.15 -15.36
N ARG A 285 -15.50 -0.48 -16.19
CA ARG A 285 -15.38 -0.41 -17.67
C ARG A 285 -15.54 1.03 -18.19
N LYS A 286 -16.47 1.80 -17.62
CA LYS A 286 -16.64 3.22 -17.93
C LYS A 286 -15.40 4.03 -17.52
N SER A 287 -14.84 3.77 -16.33
CA SER A 287 -13.65 4.46 -15.83
C SER A 287 -12.41 4.14 -16.66
N TYR A 288 -12.19 2.87 -17.05
CA TYR A 288 -11.13 2.52 -18.00
C TYR A 288 -11.38 3.07 -19.40
N GLY A 289 -12.62 3.36 -19.79
CA GLY A 289 -12.99 4.06 -21.01
C GLY A 289 -12.53 5.51 -21.06
N SER A 290 -12.22 6.14 -19.93
CA SER A 290 -11.74 7.51 -19.84
C SER A 290 -10.32 7.67 -20.40
N ALA A 291 -9.95 8.89 -20.75
CA ALA A 291 -8.63 9.18 -21.31
C ALA A 291 -7.52 9.04 -20.26
N VAL A 292 -7.81 9.43 -19.02
CA VAL A 292 -6.95 9.23 -17.85
C VAL A 292 -7.74 8.45 -16.80
N THR A 293 -7.14 7.42 -16.18
CA THR A 293 -7.76 6.60 -15.16
C THR A 293 -6.87 6.55 -13.91
N TYR A 294 -7.43 6.97 -12.77
CA TYR A 294 -6.80 6.88 -11.46
C TYR A 294 -7.29 5.63 -10.74
N GLY A 295 -6.42 4.95 -10.02
CA GLY A 295 -6.78 3.78 -9.23
C GLY A 295 -5.62 3.31 -8.37
N THR A 296 -5.84 2.24 -7.60
CA THR A 296 -4.75 1.62 -6.85
C THR A 296 -4.02 0.57 -7.68
N ALA A 297 -2.76 0.33 -7.35
CA ALA A 297 -1.97 -0.71 -8.00
C ALA A 297 -2.60 -2.11 -7.85
N LYS A 298 -3.28 -2.34 -6.71
CA LYS A 298 -3.98 -3.60 -6.43
C LYS A 298 -5.19 -3.78 -7.35
N GLU A 299 -6.04 -2.76 -7.45
CA GLU A 299 -7.25 -2.83 -8.28
C GLU A 299 -6.91 -3.06 -9.74
N PHE A 300 -5.89 -2.36 -10.28
CA PHE A 300 -5.40 -2.64 -11.63
C PHE A 300 -4.92 -4.08 -11.81
N GLY A 301 -4.28 -4.65 -10.78
CA GLY A 301 -3.83 -6.03 -10.81
C GLY A 301 -4.98 -7.03 -10.70
N PHE A 302 -5.95 -6.79 -9.84
CA PHE A 302 -7.13 -7.64 -9.71
C PHE A 302 -8.03 -7.58 -10.94
N ASP A 303 -8.23 -6.39 -11.52
CA ASP A 303 -8.99 -6.26 -12.77
C ASP A 303 -8.32 -7.00 -13.92
N PHE A 304 -6.97 -6.93 -14.02
CA PHE A 304 -6.23 -7.72 -14.98
C PHE A 304 -6.48 -9.23 -14.80
N LEU A 305 -6.46 -9.73 -13.55
CA LEU A 305 -6.71 -11.15 -13.27
C LEU A 305 -8.17 -11.55 -13.52
N ARG A 306 -9.14 -10.71 -13.15
CA ARG A 306 -10.57 -10.94 -13.43
C ARG A 306 -10.83 -11.03 -14.93
N ASP A 307 -10.23 -10.13 -15.72
CA ASP A 307 -10.33 -10.16 -17.19
C ASP A 307 -9.72 -11.46 -17.77
N ARG A 308 -8.64 -11.99 -17.18
CA ARG A 308 -8.04 -13.27 -17.60
C ARG A 308 -8.96 -14.47 -17.32
N LEU A 309 -9.55 -14.49 -16.12
CA LEU A 309 -10.53 -15.53 -15.76
C LEU A 309 -11.77 -15.47 -16.67
N LEU A 310 -12.29 -14.26 -16.94
CA LEU A 310 -13.41 -14.05 -17.84
C LEU A 310 -13.10 -14.57 -19.27
N LEU A 311 -11.95 -14.21 -19.83
CA LEU A 311 -11.55 -14.66 -21.17
C LEU A 311 -11.40 -16.18 -21.25
N ARG A 312 -10.89 -16.84 -20.19
CA ARG A 312 -10.82 -18.30 -20.10
C ARG A 312 -12.21 -18.92 -20.09
N ALA A 313 -13.12 -18.40 -19.27
CA ALA A 313 -14.50 -18.89 -19.21
C ALA A 313 -15.21 -18.77 -20.57
N GLN A 314 -15.02 -17.64 -21.28
CA GLN A 314 -15.58 -17.43 -22.61
C GLN A 314 -14.99 -18.41 -23.66
N ASN A 315 -13.70 -18.69 -23.62
CA ASN A 315 -13.08 -19.64 -24.53
C ASN A 315 -13.58 -21.07 -24.28
N ARG A 316 -13.81 -21.47 -23.03
CA ARG A 316 -14.43 -22.76 -22.69
C ARG A 316 -15.86 -22.87 -23.26
N ILE A 317 -16.69 -21.85 -23.02
CA ILE A 317 -18.06 -21.80 -23.54
C ILE A 317 -18.06 -21.89 -25.08
N GLN A 318 -17.17 -21.17 -25.76
CA GLN A 318 -17.04 -21.25 -27.23
C GLN A 318 -16.61 -22.65 -27.71
N THR A 319 -15.72 -23.30 -26.98
CA THR A 319 -15.25 -24.66 -27.32
C THR A 319 -16.36 -25.69 -27.11
N GLU A 320 -17.13 -25.57 -26.02
CA GLU A 320 -18.29 -26.42 -25.74
C GLU A 320 -19.41 -26.22 -26.76
N MET A 321 -19.69 -24.98 -27.18
CA MET A 321 -20.68 -24.66 -28.21
C MET A 321 -20.27 -25.13 -29.62
N LEU A 322 -18.99 -25.14 -29.95
CA LEU A 322 -18.47 -25.65 -31.21
C LEU A 322 -18.54 -27.16 -31.30
N GLY A 323 -18.56 -27.87 -30.16
CA GLY A 323 -18.74 -29.31 -30.10
C GLY A 323 -20.19 -29.78 -30.36
N ASP A 324 -21.19 -28.95 -30.17
CA ASP A 324 -22.63 -29.27 -30.23
C ASP A 324 -23.36 -28.59 -31.41
N GLY A 325 -22.73 -28.42 -32.52
CA GLY A 325 -23.28 -28.10 -33.84
C GLY A 325 -24.43 -27.07 -33.88
N GLY A 326 -24.13 -25.80 -33.73
CA GLY A 326 -25.03 -24.73 -34.18
C GLY A 326 -25.73 -23.90 -33.09
N GLY A 327 -25.02 -22.99 -32.51
CA GLY A 327 -25.61 -21.92 -31.66
C GLY A 327 -25.04 -20.55 -32.03
N GLY A 328 -25.91 -19.65 -32.42
CA GLY A 328 -25.54 -18.28 -32.82
C GLY A 328 -24.79 -17.52 -31.72
N PHE A 329 -23.88 -16.68 -32.13
CA PHE A 329 -23.15 -15.75 -31.27
C PHE A 329 -24.12 -14.92 -30.43
N SER A 330 -24.22 -15.21 -29.17
CA SER A 330 -24.90 -14.34 -28.20
C SER A 330 -23.98 -13.16 -27.89
N ASP A 331 -24.34 -11.97 -28.31
CA ASP A 331 -23.62 -10.70 -28.05
C ASP A 331 -23.79 -10.22 -26.59
N SER A 332 -24.27 -11.08 -25.71
CA SER A 332 -24.55 -10.81 -24.30
C SER A 332 -23.43 -11.24 -23.34
N GLY A 333 -22.26 -11.59 -23.85
CA GLY A 333 -21.11 -11.97 -23.00
C GLY A 333 -20.50 -10.75 -22.29
N ASP A 334 -20.19 -10.89 -21.00
CA ASP A 334 -19.38 -9.92 -20.27
C ASP A 334 -18.07 -9.63 -21.01
N LYS A 335 -17.75 -8.35 -21.14
CA LYS A 335 -16.50 -7.90 -21.82
C LYS A 335 -15.46 -7.55 -20.78
N PRO A 336 -14.13 -7.77 -21.07
CA PRO A 336 -13.06 -7.29 -20.20
C PRO A 336 -13.24 -5.83 -19.81
N VAL A 337 -12.88 -5.49 -18.59
CA VAL A 337 -13.00 -4.10 -18.10
C VAL A 337 -11.81 -3.24 -18.56
N MET A 338 -10.61 -3.82 -18.64
CA MET A 338 -9.40 -3.11 -19.06
C MET A 338 -9.28 -3.10 -20.59
N ARG A 339 -9.03 -1.93 -21.18
CA ARG A 339 -8.84 -1.80 -22.63
C ARG A 339 -7.39 -1.91 -23.10
N GLY A 340 -6.42 -1.99 -22.20
CA GLY A 340 -5.02 -2.13 -22.55
C GLY A 340 -4.07 -1.40 -21.59
N MET A 341 -2.78 -1.71 -21.67
CA MET A 341 -1.73 -1.22 -20.78
C MET A 341 -0.75 -0.34 -21.56
N HIS A 342 -1.18 0.88 -21.94
CA HIS A 342 -0.36 1.78 -22.75
C HIS A 342 0.66 2.54 -21.91
N PHE A 343 0.21 3.33 -20.93
CA PHE A 343 1.05 4.13 -20.05
C PHE A 343 0.59 3.99 -18.60
N CYS A 344 1.52 3.82 -17.69
CA CYS A 344 1.25 3.92 -16.26
C CYS A 344 2.25 4.82 -15.57
N LEU A 345 1.73 5.77 -14.81
CA LEU A 345 2.48 6.58 -13.85
C LEU A 345 2.21 6.04 -12.44
N VAL A 346 3.25 5.60 -11.76
CA VAL A 346 3.16 5.08 -10.39
C VAL A 346 3.49 6.21 -9.41
N ASP A 347 2.50 6.66 -8.65
CA ASP A 347 2.76 7.58 -7.52
C ASP A 347 3.22 6.79 -6.30
N GLU A 348 4.09 7.39 -5.51
CA GLU A 348 4.79 6.72 -4.42
C GLU A 348 5.46 5.40 -4.88
N ALA A 349 6.18 5.49 -5.99
CA ALA A 349 6.74 4.35 -6.71
C ALA A 349 7.65 3.45 -5.86
N ASP A 350 8.31 3.96 -4.83
CA ASP A 350 9.13 3.16 -3.94
C ASP A 350 8.31 2.26 -3.00
N SER A 351 7.07 2.65 -2.65
CA SER A 351 6.18 1.76 -1.91
C SER A 351 5.61 0.67 -2.80
N ILE A 352 5.02 1.05 -3.91
CA ILE A 352 4.33 0.10 -4.79
C ILE A 352 5.33 -0.86 -5.44
N LEU A 353 6.40 -0.33 -6.04
CA LEU A 353 7.35 -1.13 -6.82
C LEU A 353 8.39 -1.87 -5.98
N ILE A 354 8.56 -1.53 -4.71
CA ILE A 354 9.54 -2.16 -3.82
C ILE A 354 8.87 -2.85 -2.63
N ASP A 355 8.03 -2.16 -1.82
CA ASP A 355 7.48 -2.73 -0.59
C ASP A 355 6.35 -3.70 -0.88
N GLU A 356 5.34 -3.28 -1.63
CA GLU A 356 4.21 -4.12 -2.01
C GLU A 356 4.61 -5.22 -3.01
N ALA A 357 5.76 -5.06 -3.66
CA ALA A 357 6.28 -6.03 -4.62
C ALA A 357 6.89 -7.29 -3.98
N ARG A 358 6.68 -7.54 -2.70
CA ARG A 358 7.11 -8.77 -2.00
C ARG A 358 6.11 -9.91 -2.13
N THR A 359 4.84 -9.58 -2.32
CA THR A 359 3.75 -10.54 -2.42
C THR A 359 3.04 -10.43 -3.76
N PRO A 360 2.63 -11.53 -4.41
CA PRO A 360 1.78 -11.47 -5.58
C PRO A 360 0.34 -11.10 -5.19
N LEU A 361 -0.42 -10.61 -6.16
CA LEU A 361 -1.86 -10.51 -6.11
C LEU A 361 -2.44 -11.87 -6.51
N ILE A 362 -3.41 -12.39 -5.75
CA ILE A 362 -3.98 -13.72 -5.93
C ILE A 362 -5.50 -13.60 -5.89
N ILE A 363 -6.17 -14.23 -6.83
CA ILE A 363 -7.61 -14.50 -6.76
C ILE A 363 -7.76 -16.00 -6.45
N GLY A 364 -8.55 -16.32 -5.42
CA GLY A 364 -8.88 -17.69 -5.05
C GLY A 364 -10.13 -18.22 -5.79
N SER A 365 -10.23 -19.53 -5.99
CA SER A 365 -11.45 -20.20 -6.43
C SER A 365 -12.07 -20.97 -5.27
N LEU A 366 -13.37 -20.97 -5.17
CA LEU A 366 -14.12 -21.72 -4.16
C LEU A 366 -14.53 -23.07 -4.72
N GLU A 367 -14.07 -24.16 -4.11
CA GLU A 367 -14.70 -25.47 -4.23
C GLU A 367 -15.51 -25.75 -2.96
N ASP A 368 -16.83 -25.88 -3.09
CA ASP A 368 -17.76 -25.94 -1.93
C ASP A 368 -17.69 -27.25 -1.14
N THR A 369 -17.13 -28.31 -1.70
CA THR A 369 -17.23 -29.68 -1.15
C THR A 369 -16.35 -30.00 0.04
N VAL A 370 -15.30 -29.24 0.29
CA VAL A 370 -14.34 -29.49 1.40
C VAL A 370 -14.36 -28.37 2.45
N ARG A 371 -15.16 -27.35 2.22
CA ARG A 371 -15.19 -26.13 3.04
C ARG A 371 -15.47 -26.42 4.51
N ASP A 372 -16.54 -27.16 4.79
CA ASP A 372 -17.00 -27.41 6.17
C ASP A 372 -15.99 -28.23 6.95
N GLN A 373 -15.34 -29.21 6.32
CA GLN A 373 -14.28 -30.00 6.92
C GLN A 373 -13.07 -29.13 7.31
N ILE A 374 -12.64 -28.23 6.42
CA ILE A 374 -11.53 -27.31 6.64
C ILE A 374 -11.85 -26.33 7.76
N VAL A 375 -13.05 -25.73 7.75
CA VAL A 375 -13.52 -24.78 8.77
C VAL A 375 -13.50 -25.44 10.16
N GLU A 376 -14.07 -26.63 10.26
CA GLU A 376 -14.13 -27.38 11.53
C GLU A 376 -12.71 -27.75 12.02
N THR A 377 -11.80 -28.09 11.10
CA THR A 377 -10.42 -28.42 11.47
C THR A 377 -9.67 -27.20 12.00
N TYR A 378 -9.85 -26.00 11.42
CA TYR A 378 -9.27 -24.77 11.95
C TYR A 378 -9.78 -24.43 13.34
N ARG A 379 -11.10 -24.54 13.57
CA ARG A 379 -11.72 -24.30 14.87
C ARG A 379 -11.16 -25.26 15.92
N TRP A 380 -11.19 -26.56 15.59
CA TRP A 380 -10.64 -27.59 16.47
C TRP A 380 -9.16 -27.35 16.83
N ALA A 381 -8.32 -27.01 15.84
CA ALA A 381 -6.91 -26.75 16.09
C ALA A 381 -6.68 -25.48 16.93
N SER A 382 -7.48 -24.44 16.72
CA SER A 382 -7.39 -23.17 17.46
C SER A 382 -7.84 -23.33 18.92
N GLU A 383 -8.91 -24.09 19.18
CA GLU A 383 -9.42 -24.38 20.51
C GLU A 383 -8.37 -25.06 21.39
N HIS A 384 -7.61 -25.99 20.81
CA HIS A 384 -6.60 -26.75 21.55
C HIS A 384 -5.18 -26.13 21.53
N ALA A 385 -4.92 -25.12 20.70
CA ALA A 385 -3.61 -24.50 20.58
C ALA A 385 -3.02 -23.98 21.92
N PRO A 386 -3.81 -23.38 22.85
CA PRO A 386 -3.30 -22.93 24.15
C PRO A 386 -2.74 -24.04 25.06
N GLU A 387 -3.14 -25.29 24.83
CA GLU A 387 -2.74 -26.42 25.65
C GLU A 387 -1.34 -26.96 25.33
N TYR A 388 -0.67 -26.44 24.33
CA TYR A 388 0.65 -26.92 23.89
C TYR A 388 1.79 -26.12 24.52
N GLU A 389 2.78 -26.80 25.06
CA GLU A 389 3.95 -26.25 25.74
C GLU A 389 5.19 -26.36 24.88
N LEU A 390 6.03 -25.30 24.90
CA LEU A 390 7.30 -25.27 24.19
C LEU A 390 8.25 -26.31 24.79
N ASP A 391 9.07 -26.95 23.99
CA ASP A 391 10.05 -27.99 24.29
C ASP A 391 9.46 -29.34 24.72
N ASP A 392 8.20 -29.41 25.18
CA ASP A 392 7.51 -30.67 25.47
C ASP A 392 6.65 -31.12 24.29
N HIS A 393 5.74 -30.25 23.79
CA HIS A 393 4.79 -30.58 22.73
C HIS A 393 5.22 -30.10 21.36
N PHE A 394 5.99 -29.03 21.27
CA PHE A 394 6.52 -28.49 20.01
C PHE A 394 7.86 -27.80 20.21
N THR A 395 8.62 -27.68 19.12
CA THR A 395 9.88 -26.92 19.04
C THR A 395 9.78 -25.84 17.99
N ILE A 396 10.61 -24.80 18.12
CA ILE A 396 10.71 -23.70 17.15
C ILE A 396 12.11 -23.74 16.54
N ASP A 397 12.20 -23.90 15.25
CA ASP A 397 13.47 -23.78 14.52
C ASP A 397 13.91 -22.31 14.49
N ASP A 398 15.06 -22.01 15.05
CA ASP A 398 15.58 -20.64 15.20
C ASP A 398 15.90 -19.95 13.88
N ASP A 399 16.26 -20.70 12.85
CA ASP A 399 16.63 -20.16 11.54
C ASP A 399 15.40 -19.90 10.65
N THR A 400 14.44 -20.81 10.64
CA THR A 400 13.25 -20.79 9.76
C THR A 400 12.01 -20.22 10.44
N LYS A 401 11.99 -20.16 11.79
CA LYS A 401 10.79 -19.81 12.58
C LYS A 401 9.61 -20.74 12.28
N GLN A 402 9.92 -21.99 11.97
CA GLN A 402 8.91 -23.05 11.84
C GLN A 402 8.62 -23.68 13.18
N TYR A 403 7.37 -23.99 13.38
CA TYR A 403 6.85 -24.70 14.56
C TYR A 403 6.68 -26.16 14.19
N GLU A 404 7.32 -27.06 14.90
CA GLU A 404 7.24 -28.49 14.64
C GLU A 404 6.80 -29.25 15.90
N LEU A 405 5.79 -30.11 15.74
CA LEU A 405 5.32 -30.96 16.84
C LEU A 405 6.34 -32.04 17.18
N THR A 406 6.66 -32.15 18.47
CA THR A 406 7.44 -33.28 19.03
C THR A 406 6.66 -34.59 18.94
N ALA A 407 7.30 -35.71 19.29
CA ALA A 407 6.61 -37.02 19.40
C ALA A 407 5.43 -36.96 20.37
N ARG A 408 5.58 -36.25 21.52
CA ARG A 408 4.52 -36.04 22.51
C ARG A 408 3.41 -35.13 21.97
N GLY A 409 3.76 -34.07 21.28
CA GLY A 409 2.76 -33.21 20.62
C GLY A 409 1.91 -33.95 19.61
N ARG A 410 2.53 -34.79 18.75
CA ARG A 410 1.81 -35.66 17.82
C ARG A 410 0.95 -36.71 18.51
N GLN A 411 1.37 -37.25 19.65
CA GLN A 411 0.56 -38.16 20.45
C GLN A 411 -0.65 -37.43 21.05
N LYS A 412 -0.49 -36.19 21.53
CA LYS A 412 -1.58 -35.36 22.04
C LYS A 412 -2.60 -35.05 20.94
N VAL A 413 -2.17 -34.66 19.73
CA VAL A 413 -3.09 -34.49 18.56
C VAL A 413 -3.94 -35.73 18.31
N ARG A 414 -3.38 -36.94 18.43
CA ARG A 414 -4.13 -38.20 18.23
C ARG A 414 -5.15 -38.46 19.32
N ALA A 415 -4.81 -38.12 20.57
CA ALA A 415 -5.62 -38.40 21.74
C ALA A 415 -6.79 -37.43 21.92
N LEU A 416 -6.69 -36.20 21.43
CA LEU A 416 -7.73 -35.18 21.55
C LEU A 416 -9.03 -35.61 20.87
N PRO A 417 -10.21 -35.27 21.45
CA PRO A 417 -11.51 -35.55 20.85
C PRO A 417 -11.65 -34.82 19.50
N LYS A 418 -12.29 -35.46 18.52
CA LYS A 418 -12.46 -34.94 17.17
C LYS A 418 -13.89 -35.16 16.68
N SER A 419 -14.48 -34.15 16.05
CA SER A 419 -15.74 -34.31 15.34
C SER A 419 -15.60 -35.29 14.15
N ASN A 420 -16.70 -35.75 13.60
CA ASN A 420 -16.67 -36.67 12.46
C ASN A 420 -15.94 -36.05 11.24
N LEU A 421 -16.11 -34.75 11.00
CA LEU A 421 -15.45 -34.03 9.92
C LEU A 421 -13.94 -33.96 10.11
N VAL A 422 -13.47 -33.67 11.32
CA VAL A 422 -12.03 -33.61 11.67
C VAL A 422 -11.39 -35.03 11.61
N ARG A 423 -12.12 -36.10 11.91
CA ARG A 423 -11.62 -37.48 11.82
C ARG A 423 -11.33 -37.93 10.40
N THR A 424 -12.03 -37.36 9.41
CA THR A 424 -11.79 -37.68 7.98
C THR A 424 -10.56 -36.97 7.39
N MET A 425 -9.99 -35.98 8.13
CA MET A 425 -8.75 -35.31 7.74
C MET A 425 -7.54 -36.23 7.93
N GLY A 426 -6.56 -36.11 7.02
CA GLY A 426 -5.30 -36.83 7.14
C GLY A 426 -4.52 -36.44 8.40
N LEU A 427 -3.82 -37.39 9.01
CA LEU A 427 -3.05 -37.12 10.24
C LEU A 427 -1.92 -36.09 10.02
N VAL A 428 -1.32 -36.07 8.84
CA VAL A 428 -0.27 -35.10 8.50
C VAL A 428 -0.87 -33.70 8.44
N ASP A 429 -2.01 -33.56 7.79
CA ASP A 429 -2.73 -32.28 7.69
C ASP A 429 -3.12 -31.79 9.10
N LEU A 430 -3.62 -32.66 9.96
CA LEU A 430 -3.97 -32.30 11.36
C LEU A 430 -2.76 -31.79 12.15
N TYR A 431 -1.57 -32.33 11.92
CA TYR A 431 -0.34 -31.81 12.55
C TYR A 431 -0.02 -30.41 12.03
N GLU A 432 -0.10 -30.17 10.73
CA GLU A 432 0.15 -28.85 10.14
C GLU A 432 -0.87 -27.80 10.62
N TYR A 433 -2.17 -28.14 10.71
CA TYR A 433 -3.19 -27.26 11.27
C TYR A 433 -2.91 -26.91 12.74
N THR A 434 -2.46 -27.90 13.54
CA THR A 434 -2.12 -27.69 14.95
C THR A 434 -0.86 -26.83 15.09
N GLU A 435 0.20 -27.09 14.33
CA GLU A 435 1.44 -26.31 14.31
C GLU A 435 1.16 -24.84 13.94
N ARG A 436 0.30 -24.64 12.95
CA ARG A 436 -0.16 -23.31 12.51
C ARG A 436 -0.98 -22.59 13.58
N ALA A 437 -1.88 -23.31 14.25
CA ALA A 437 -2.69 -22.74 15.33
C ALA A 437 -1.83 -22.34 16.54
N ILE A 438 -0.84 -23.16 16.93
CA ILE A 438 0.12 -22.86 17.99
C ILE A 438 0.93 -21.59 17.63
N LYS A 439 1.42 -21.52 16.39
CA LYS A 439 2.14 -20.35 15.88
C LYS A 439 1.30 -19.08 15.96
N VAL A 440 0.06 -19.15 15.51
CA VAL A 440 -0.87 -18.02 15.54
C VAL A 440 -1.18 -17.58 16.96
N TYR A 441 -1.43 -18.53 17.84
CA TYR A 441 -1.70 -18.22 19.26
C TYR A 441 -0.56 -17.45 19.92
N ARG A 442 0.70 -17.76 19.57
CA ARG A 442 1.90 -17.17 20.19
C ARG A 442 2.43 -15.91 19.53
N GLU A 443 2.39 -15.83 18.22
CA GLU A 443 3.04 -14.75 17.46
C GLU A 443 2.09 -13.64 17.00
N PHE A 444 0.80 -13.94 16.81
CA PHE A 444 -0.17 -13.01 16.27
C PHE A 444 -1.08 -12.47 17.36
N LEU A 445 -0.88 -11.24 17.76
CA LEU A 445 -1.64 -10.58 18.81
C LEU A 445 -2.60 -9.55 18.23
N LEU A 446 -3.81 -9.49 18.78
CA LEU A 446 -4.80 -8.47 18.48
C LEU A 446 -4.21 -7.08 18.74
N ASP A 447 -4.63 -6.09 17.96
CA ASP A 447 -4.17 -4.69 17.97
C ASP A 447 -2.68 -4.48 17.68
N ARG A 448 -1.96 -5.55 17.37
CA ARG A 448 -0.53 -5.48 17.04
C ARG A 448 -0.25 -5.87 15.59
N GLN A 449 -0.58 -7.10 15.19
CA GLN A 449 -0.44 -7.57 13.82
C GLN A 449 -1.74 -7.46 13.03
N TYR A 450 -2.89 -7.46 13.70
CA TYR A 450 -4.21 -7.35 13.10
C TYR A 450 -5.19 -6.67 14.04
N VAL A 451 -6.30 -6.22 13.46
CA VAL A 451 -7.50 -5.74 14.17
C VAL A 451 -8.72 -6.49 13.65
N VAL A 452 -9.75 -6.62 14.48
CA VAL A 452 -11.06 -7.15 14.08
C VAL A 452 -11.97 -5.95 13.80
N ARG A 453 -12.58 -5.91 12.62
CA ARG A 453 -13.51 -4.85 12.22
C ARG A 453 -14.66 -5.40 11.40
N PRO A 454 -15.88 -4.84 11.56
CA PRO A 454 -16.97 -5.16 10.67
C PRO A 454 -16.65 -4.66 9.25
N ASN A 455 -16.87 -5.52 8.26
CA ASN A 455 -16.80 -5.16 6.85
C ASN A 455 -18.07 -4.39 6.41
N ASP A 456 -18.11 -3.98 5.13
CA ASP A 456 -19.26 -3.25 4.56
C ASP A 456 -20.61 -3.99 4.68
N LYS A 457 -20.60 -5.29 4.99
CA LYS A 457 -21.78 -6.14 5.20
C LYS A 457 -22.12 -6.33 6.69
N GLY A 458 -21.36 -5.72 7.59
CA GLY A 458 -21.53 -5.84 9.03
C GLY A 458 -21.02 -7.17 9.63
N VAL A 459 -20.22 -7.93 8.89
CA VAL A 459 -19.57 -9.16 9.35
C VAL A 459 -18.16 -8.82 9.79
N ASP A 460 -17.75 -9.31 10.97
CA ASP A 460 -16.39 -9.09 11.47
C ASP A 460 -15.36 -9.77 10.58
N GLU A 461 -14.29 -9.06 10.26
CA GLU A 461 -13.15 -9.57 9.50
C GLU A 461 -11.82 -9.18 10.11
N ILE A 462 -10.80 -10.00 9.84
CA ILE A 462 -9.41 -9.72 10.23
C ILE A 462 -8.78 -8.76 9.22
N VAL A 463 -8.38 -7.60 9.71
CA VAL A 463 -7.64 -6.62 8.90
C VAL A 463 -6.19 -6.56 9.38
N ILE A 464 -5.26 -6.84 8.47
CA ILE A 464 -3.84 -6.85 8.77
C ILE A 464 -3.33 -5.44 9.06
N VAL A 465 -2.55 -5.28 10.12
CA VAL A 465 -1.73 -4.09 10.33
C VAL A 465 -0.40 -4.29 9.61
N ASP A 466 -0.15 -3.52 8.57
CA ASP A 466 1.11 -3.59 7.81
C ASP A 466 2.28 -3.12 8.67
N GLU A 467 3.22 -4.01 8.97
CA GLU A 467 4.38 -3.74 9.86
C GLU A 467 5.26 -2.57 9.38
N PHE A 468 5.21 -2.24 8.09
CA PHE A 468 6.05 -1.18 7.51
C PHE A 468 5.38 0.17 7.54
N THR A 469 4.06 0.19 7.37
CA THR A 469 3.30 1.44 7.27
C THR A 469 2.50 1.73 8.53
N GLY A 470 2.29 0.74 9.41
CA GLY A 470 1.37 0.83 10.55
C GLY A 470 -0.08 1.07 10.13
N ARG A 471 -0.40 0.82 8.85
CA ARG A 471 -1.74 1.01 8.29
C ARG A 471 -2.47 -0.30 8.17
N LEU A 472 -3.78 -0.22 8.21
CA LEU A 472 -4.63 -1.32 7.86
C LEU A 472 -4.42 -1.70 6.39
N ALA A 473 -4.12 -2.96 6.16
CA ALA A 473 -3.95 -3.52 4.83
C ALA A 473 -5.22 -4.28 4.45
N GLU A 474 -6.29 -3.53 4.20
CA GLU A 474 -7.57 -4.07 3.77
C GLU A 474 -7.43 -4.96 2.52
N GLY A 475 -8.16 -6.06 2.49
CA GLY A 475 -8.11 -7.04 1.39
C GLY A 475 -6.81 -7.83 1.28
N ARG A 476 -5.84 -7.67 2.18
CA ARG A 476 -4.69 -8.57 2.33
C ARG A 476 -5.01 -9.71 3.27
N LYS A 477 -4.49 -10.89 2.94
CA LYS A 477 -4.57 -12.07 3.81
C LYS A 477 -3.18 -12.68 3.98
N TRP A 478 -2.89 -13.19 5.18
CA TRP A 478 -1.70 -14.02 5.36
C TRP A 478 -1.84 -15.31 4.57
N ARG A 479 -0.71 -15.85 4.18
CA ARG A 479 -0.61 -17.10 3.41
C ARG A 479 -0.53 -18.30 4.34
N ASP A 480 -0.46 -19.46 3.72
CA ASP A 480 -0.20 -20.75 4.35
C ASP A 480 -1.19 -21.06 5.48
N GLY A 481 -2.44 -20.57 5.35
CA GLY A 481 -3.51 -20.80 6.31
C GLY A 481 -3.41 -20.00 7.62
N ILE A 482 -2.43 -19.10 7.77
CA ILE A 482 -2.26 -18.26 8.96
C ILE A 482 -3.47 -17.35 9.16
N HIS A 483 -3.99 -16.75 8.08
CA HIS A 483 -5.16 -15.87 8.18
C HIS A 483 -6.38 -16.60 8.72
N GLN A 484 -6.65 -17.80 8.23
CA GLN A 484 -7.74 -18.67 8.67
C GLN A 484 -7.57 -19.14 10.13
N ALA A 485 -6.33 -19.39 10.53
CA ALA A 485 -6.03 -19.73 11.92
C ALA A 485 -6.26 -18.54 12.87
N ILE A 486 -6.06 -17.30 12.40
CA ILE A 486 -6.40 -16.08 13.16
C ILE A 486 -7.91 -15.89 13.19
N GLU A 487 -8.62 -16.06 12.06
CA GLU A 487 -10.08 -16.04 12.01
C GLU A 487 -10.70 -17.06 12.99
N ALA A 488 -10.11 -18.27 13.06
CA ALA A 488 -10.51 -19.30 14.04
C ALA A 488 -10.21 -18.89 15.48
N LYS A 489 -9.07 -18.27 15.74
CA LYS A 489 -8.66 -17.78 17.06
C LYS A 489 -9.60 -16.70 17.59
N GLU A 490 -10.04 -15.78 16.73
CA GLU A 490 -10.97 -14.71 17.09
C GLU A 490 -12.44 -15.14 16.97
N ASN A 491 -12.70 -16.42 16.67
CA ASN A 491 -14.04 -17.01 16.55
C ASN A 491 -14.97 -16.27 15.57
N ILE A 492 -14.40 -15.77 14.47
CA ILE A 492 -15.15 -15.13 13.38
C ILE A 492 -15.36 -16.10 12.21
N GLU A 493 -16.04 -15.67 11.16
CA GLU A 493 -16.25 -16.50 9.97
C GLU A 493 -14.92 -16.82 9.28
N ILE A 494 -14.61 -18.13 9.17
CA ILE A 494 -13.35 -18.59 8.59
C ILE A 494 -13.45 -18.55 7.07
N SER A 495 -12.58 -17.74 6.46
CA SER A 495 -12.42 -17.70 5.02
C SER A 495 -11.59 -18.89 4.56
N VAL A 496 -12.25 -19.95 4.06
CA VAL A 496 -11.55 -21.14 3.57
C VAL A 496 -10.56 -20.75 2.48
N PRO A 497 -9.30 -21.22 2.55
CA PRO A 497 -8.33 -20.98 1.48
C PRO A 497 -8.81 -21.70 0.24
N THR A 498 -9.29 -20.92 -0.69
CA THR A 498 -9.66 -21.38 -2.01
C THR A 498 -8.39 -21.66 -2.81
N GLY A 499 -8.41 -22.66 -3.65
CA GLY A 499 -7.34 -22.89 -4.61
C GLY A 499 -6.99 -21.57 -5.34
N GLN A 500 -5.74 -21.36 -5.70
CA GLN A 500 -5.35 -20.19 -6.46
C GLN A 500 -5.96 -20.29 -7.86
N ALA A 501 -6.94 -19.46 -8.20
CA ALA A 501 -7.50 -19.39 -9.54
C ALA A 501 -6.62 -18.57 -10.48
N ALA A 502 -6.09 -17.46 -9.98
CA ALA A 502 -5.26 -16.56 -10.77
C ALA A 502 -4.27 -15.80 -9.89
N ARG A 503 -3.08 -15.52 -10.40
CA ARG A 503 -2.05 -14.75 -9.70
C ARG A 503 -1.19 -13.89 -10.61
N ILE A 504 -0.75 -12.74 -10.11
CA ILE A 504 0.24 -11.89 -10.77
C ILE A 504 1.12 -11.19 -9.73
N THR A 505 2.41 -11.08 -9.99
CA THR A 505 3.27 -10.22 -9.15
C THR A 505 3.14 -8.76 -9.56
N VAL A 506 3.32 -7.84 -8.61
CA VAL A 506 3.35 -6.40 -8.88
C VAL A 506 4.37 -6.07 -9.96
N GLN A 507 5.54 -6.73 -9.94
CA GLN A 507 6.58 -6.52 -10.94
C GLN A 507 6.09 -6.86 -12.36
N ASP A 508 5.40 -7.99 -12.51
CA ASP A 508 4.94 -8.41 -13.82
C ASP A 508 3.80 -7.53 -14.33
N LEU A 509 2.89 -7.13 -13.46
CA LEU A 509 1.81 -6.20 -13.78
C LEU A 509 2.35 -4.93 -14.43
N PHE A 510 3.31 -4.26 -13.77
CA PHE A 510 3.85 -3.00 -14.28
C PHE A 510 4.78 -3.17 -15.48
N LEU A 511 5.43 -4.32 -15.62
CA LEU A 511 6.22 -4.63 -16.83
C LEU A 511 5.38 -4.87 -18.08
N ARG A 512 4.07 -5.02 -17.95
CA ARG A 512 3.13 -5.17 -19.09
C ARG A 512 2.78 -3.83 -19.74
N TYR A 513 2.95 -2.73 -19.03
CA TYR A 513 2.75 -1.40 -19.63
C TYR A 513 3.82 -1.09 -20.68
N ASN A 514 3.40 -0.58 -21.83
CA ASN A 514 4.33 -0.18 -22.90
C ASN A 514 5.26 0.94 -22.43
N HIS A 515 4.73 1.84 -21.60
CA HIS A 515 5.46 2.94 -20.99
C HIS A 515 5.15 2.97 -19.50
N LEU A 516 6.19 2.82 -18.68
CA LEU A 516 6.12 2.88 -17.23
C LEU A 516 6.95 4.05 -16.73
N ALA A 517 6.37 4.88 -15.88
CA ALA A 517 7.06 5.94 -15.16
C ALA A 517 6.66 5.90 -13.68
N GLY A 518 7.42 6.58 -12.83
CA GLY A 518 7.08 6.66 -11.43
C GLY A 518 7.57 7.94 -10.79
N MET A 519 6.95 8.33 -9.69
CA MET A 519 7.37 9.47 -8.88
C MET A 519 7.34 9.12 -7.40
N THR A 520 8.31 9.63 -6.64
CA THR A 520 8.41 9.44 -5.20
C THR A 520 9.41 10.43 -4.60
N GLY A 521 9.41 10.59 -3.28
CA GLY A 521 10.40 11.41 -2.56
C GLY A 521 11.73 10.70 -2.27
N THR A 522 11.87 9.39 -2.49
CA THR A 522 12.92 8.59 -1.82
C THR A 522 13.51 7.43 -2.63
N ALA A 523 13.41 7.45 -3.96
CA ALA A 523 13.84 6.34 -4.83
C ALA A 523 15.35 6.09 -4.93
N ALA A 524 16.20 7.08 -4.62
CA ALA A 524 17.63 7.01 -4.94
C ALA A 524 18.37 5.83 -4.30
N THR A 525 17.97 5.38 -3.12
CA THR A 525 18.56 4.19 -2.47
C THR A 525 18.27 2.91 -3.23
N SER A 526 17.10 2.82 -3.84
CA SER A 526 16.62 1.66 -4.61
C SER A 526 16.84 1.82 -6.13
N ALA A 527 17.59 2.84 -6.58
CA ALA A 527 17.73 3.17 -8.00
C ALA A 527 18.28 2.01 -8.86
N ARG A 528 19.20 1.20 -8.29
CA ARG A 528 19.77 0.03 -8.98
C ARG A 528 18.71 -1.06 -9.18
N GLU A 529 17.88 -1.28 -8.18
CA GLU A 529 16.81 -2.26 -8.20
C GLU A 529 15.72 -1.87 -9.20
N LEU A 530 15.22 -0.63 -9.11
CA LEU A 530 14.22 -0.09 -10.03
C LEU A 530 14.66 -0.17 -11.49
N LYS A 531 15.92 0.20 -11.77
CA LYS A 531 16.48 0.06 -13.12
C LYS A 531 16.60 -1.40 -13.56
N ARG A 532 16.97 -2.33 -12.65
CA ARG A 532 17.18 -3.74 -12.97
C ARG A 532 15.86 -4.47 -13.23
N ILE A 533 14.84 -4.23 -12.40
CA ILE A 533 13.55 -4.93 -12.47
C ILE A 533 12.64 -4.28 -13.52
N TYR A 534 12.38 -2.98 -13.39
CA TYR A 534 11.38 -2.26 -14.19
C TYR A 534 11.96 -1.52 -15.39
N ARG A 535 13.28 -1.53 -15.57
CA ARG A 535 14.00 -0.80 -16.63
C ARG A 535 13.84 0.72 -16.56
N THR A 536 13.36 1.25 -15.44
CA THR A 536 13.11 2.67 -15.20
C THR A 536 14.25 3.26 -14.37
N PRO A 537 15.12 4.09 -14.95
CA PRO A 537 16.17 4.76 -14.21
C PRO A 537 15.60 5.85 -13.30
N VAL A 538 16.24 6.08 -12.15
CA VAL A 538 15.84 7.14 -11.20
C VAL A 538 16.56 8.45 -11.54
N LEU A 539 15.80 9.53 -11.60
CA LEU A 539 16.29 10.90 -11.75
C LEU A 539 15.93 11.73 -10.52
N ARG A 540 16.91 12.36 -9.90
CA ARG A 540 16.64 13.35 -8.84
C ARG A 540 16.29 14.69 -9.47
N VAL A 541 15.07 15.15 -9.23
CA VAL A 541 14.61 16.47 -9.63
C VAL A 541 15.02 17.46 -8.53
N PRO A 542 15.64 18.59 -8.86
CA PRO A 542 15.99 19.58 -7.84
C PRO A 542 14.72 20.20 -7.24
N THR A 543 14.83 20.67 -6.00
CA THR A 543 13.75 21.42 -5.35
C THR A 543 13.63 22.83 -5.94
N ASN A 544 12.41 23.37 -5.94
CA ASN A 544 12.17 24.73 -6.43
C ASN A 544 12.86 25.79 -5.56
N ARG A 545 12.87 25.58 -4.22
CA ARG A 545 13.61 26.38 -3.27
C ARG A 545 14.63 25.52 -2.52
N PRO A 546 15.81 26.07 -2.13
CA PRO A 546 16.79 25.32 -1.35
C PRO A 546 16.20 24.81 -0.02
N PRO A 547 16.41 23.53 0.36
CA PRO A 547 15.88 23.00 1.62
C PRO A 547 16.58 23.64 2.83
N LYS A 548 15.80 24.10 3.81
CA LYS A 548 16.29 24.69 5.06
C LYS A 548 16.20 23.71 6.26
N ARG A 549 16.01 22.43 6.00
CA ARG A 549 15.89 21.39 7.03
C ARG A 549 17.22 21.20 7.76
N LYS A 550 17.18 21.29 9.10
CA LYS A 550 18.34 21.05 9.98
C LYS A 550 18.32 19.63 10.53
N ARG A 551 19.40 18.89 10.35
CA ARG A 551 19.62 17.62 11.04
C ARG A 551 20.28 17.90 12.39
N LEU A 552 19.70 17.42 13.48
CA LEU A 552 20.33 17.37 14.79
C LEU A 552 21.13 16.07 14.94
N ALA A 553 22.05 16.02 15.91
CA ALA A 553 22.85 14.82 16.17
C ALA A 553 21.95 13.64 16.57
N ASP A 554 22.25 12.47 16.02
CA ASP A 554 21.56 11.22 16.41
C ASP A 554 21.91 10.92 17.88
N ARG A 555 20.95 10.43 18.68
CA ARG A 555 21.16 10.00 20.07
C ARG A 555 20.92 8.50 20.18
N VAL A 556 21.84 7.82 20.87
CA VAL A 556 21.79 6.37 21.07
C VAL A 556 21.76 6.07 22.57
N PHE A 557 20.82 5.22 22.98
CA PHE A 557 20.60 4.84 24.38
C PHE A 557 20.82 3.34 24.58
N GLY A 558 21.09 2.96 25.82
CA GLY A 558 21.26 1.57 26.20
C GLY A 558 19.94 0.79 26.20
N SER A 559 18.84 1.40 26.65
CA SER A 559 17.52 0.79 26.77
C SER A 559 16.45 1.59 26.02
N ILE A 560 15.31 0.95 25.79
CA ILE A 560 14.13 1.61 25.18
C ILE A 560 13.55 2.66 26.12
N ASP A 561 13.48 2.39 27.42
CA ASP A 561 12.91 3.29 28.42
C ASP A 561 13.71 4.59 28.52
N ALA A 562 15.04 4.51 28.59
CA ALA A 562 15.91 5.70 28.58
C ALA A 562 15.76 6.51 27.30
N LYS A 563 15.58 5.84 26.15
CA LYS A 563 15.31 6.48 24.87
C LYS A 563 13.97 7.22 24.89
N PHE A 564 12.89 6.60 25.36
CA PHE A 564 11.58 7.25 25.39
C PHE A 564 11.52 8.40 26.38
N GLN A 565 12.15 8.28 27.56
CA GLN A 565 12.26 9.39 28.47
C GLN A 565 12.96 10.59 27.82
N ALA A 566 14.06 10.38 27.13
CA ALA A 566 14.78 11.44 26.45
C ALA A 566 13.98 12.05 25.27
N ILE A 567 13.12 11.28 24.62
CA ILE A 567 12.18 11.77 23.61
C ILE A 567 11.13 12.69 24.24
N VAL A 568 10.54 12.27 25.35
CA VAL A 568 9.55 13.04 26.10
C VAL A 568 10.13 14.38 26.58
N ASP A 569 11.38 14.39 27.06
CA ASP A 569 12.08 15.61 27.50
C ASP A 569 12.30 16.57 26.30
N GLU A 570 12.68 16.05 25.12
CA GLU A 570 12.83 16.87 23.92
C GLU A 570 11.49 17.41 23.42
N VAL A 571 10.43 16.59 23.45
CA VAL A 571 9.07 17.03 23.08
C VAL A 571 8.66 18.18 23.98
N LYS A 572 8.83 18.05 25.30
CA LYS A 572 8.52 19.09 26.28
C LYS A 572 9.27 20.40 25.98
N ALA A 573 10.57 20.32 25.72
CA ALA A 573 11.40 21.49 25.41
C ALA A 573 10.97 22.18 24.11
N ILE A 574 10.64 21.43 23.06
CA ILE A 574 10.20 21.98 21.77
C ILE A 574 8.77 22.53 21.85
N HIS A 575 7.87 21.81 22.52
CA HIS A 575 6.48 22.22 22.72
C HIS A 575 6.39 23.59 23.43
N GLN A 576 7.24 23.84 24.44
CA GLN A 576 7.34 25.12 25.11
C GLN A 576 7.69 26.29 24.18
N THR A 577 8.35 26.02 23.05
CA THR A 577 8.63 27.08 22.05
C THR A 577 7.44 27.36 21.11
N GLY A 578 6.34 26.62 21.23
CA GLY A 578 5.18 26.72 20.35
C GLY A 578 5.37 26.01 18.98
N ARG A 579 6.49 25.35 18.75
CA ARG A 579 6.74 24.62 17.50
C ARG A 579 5.96 23.31 17.47
N PRO A 580 5.36 22.93 16.33
CA PRO A 580 4.73 21.63 16.19
C PRO A 580 5.77 20.51 16.15
N VAL A 581 5.41 19.38 16.79
CA VAL A 581 6.27 18.18 16.87
C VAL A 581 5.56 16.99 16.26
N LEU A 582 6.22 16.31 15.32
CA LEU A 582 5.77 15.03 14.75
C LEU A 582 6.71 13.93 15.21
N ILE A 583 6.17 12.91 15.87
CA ILE A 583 6.93 11.79 16.38
C ILE A 583 6.56 10.54 15.57
N GLY A 584 7.54 9.96 14.90
CA GLY A 584 7.34 8.73 14.13
C GLY A 584 7.77 7.50 14.91
N THR A 585 6.83 6.57 15.10
CA THR A 585 7.07 5.25 15.73
C THR A 585 6.91 4.13 14.71
N ARG A 586 7.42 2.94 15.01
CA ARG A 586 7.36 1.78 14.11
C ARG A 586 6.18 0.85 14.38
N SER A 587 5.67 0.80 15.60
CA SER A 587 4.54 -0.04 15.99
C SER A 587 3.49 0.74 16.77
N ILE A 588 2.28 0.19 16.82
CA ILE A 588 1.17 0.74 17.60
C ILE A 588 1.53 0.76 19.08
N ASP A 589 2.08 -0.35 19.62
CA ASP A 589 2.48 -0.45 21.05
C ASP A 589 3.42 0.68 21.47
N LYS A 590 4.42 1.00 20.61
CA LYS A 590 5.38 2.07 20.88
C LYS A 590 4.71 3.46 20.80
N SER A 591 3.72 3.62 19.93
CA SER A 591 2.95 4.87 19.83
C SER A 591 2.06 5.07 21.06
N GLU A 592 1.44 4.01 21.56
CA GLU A 592 0.59 4.04 22.76
C GLU A 592 1.41 4.23 24.04
N LEU A 593 2.57 3.55 24.14
CA LEU A 593 3.48 3.76 25.26
C LEU A 593 3.91 5.22 25.35
N LEU A 594 4.31 5.80 24.22
CA LEU A 594 4.71 7.20 24.15
C LEU A 594 3.55 8.14 24.44
N SER A 595 2.35 7.82 23.96
CA SER A 595 1.12 8.56 24.25
C SER A 595 0.85 8.59 25.75
N ARG A 596 0.90 7.47 26.45
CA ARG A 596 0.74 7.39 27.92
C ARG A 596 1.80 8.24 28.65
N MET A 597 3.05 8.22 28.21
CA MET A 597 4.11 9.04 28.81
C MET A 597 3.86 10.54 28.62
N LEU A 598 3.39 10.95 27.43
CA LEU A 598 3.03 12.35 27.15
C LEU A 598 1.82 12.82 27.97
N GLN A 599 0.81 11.96 28.14
CA GLN A 599 -0.34 12.22 29.02
C GLN A 599 0.08 12.44 30.47
N THR A 600 0.99 11.63 30.99
CA THR A 600 1.50 11.73 32.38
C THR A 600 2.13 13.09 32.66
N ILE A 601 2.77 13.72 31.69
CA ILE A 601 3.37 15.04 31.81
C ILE A 601 2.45 16.20 31.38
N GLY A 602 1.18 15.88 31.04
CA GLY A 602 0.16 16.89 30.70
C GLY A 602 0.32 17.53 29.30
N ILE A 603 1.01 16.88 28.36
CA ILE A 603 1.11 17.36 26.98
C ILE A 603 -0.05 16.81 26.15
N GLU A 604 -0.93 17.73 25.68
CA GLU A 604 -1.99 17.41 24.74
C GLU A 604 -1.38 16.96 23.40
N HIS A 605 -1.81 15.80 22.89
CA HIS A 605 -1.30 15.25 21.63
C HIS A 605 -2.35 14.43 20.90
N GLN A 606 -2.13 14.22 19.62
CA GLN A 606 -2.94 13.36 18.77
C GLN A 606 -2.15 12.11 18.39
N VAL A 607 -2.83 10.94 18.39
CA VAL A 607 -2.24 9.67 17.97
C VAL A 607 -2.83 9.26 16.64
N LEU A 608 -1.96 9.02 15.67
CA LEU A 608 -2.30 8.57 14.34
C LEU A 608 -1.74 7.16 14.14
N ASN A 609 -2.59 6.18 14.30
CA ASN A 609 -2.31 4.76 14.11
C ASN A 609 -3.40 4.12 13.23
N ALA A 610 -3.27 2.81 12.94
CA ALA A 610 -4.21 2.06 12.13
C ALA A 610 -5.68 2.12 12.64
N ASN A 611 -5.89 2.39 13.94
CA ASN A 611 -7.21 2.47 14.55
C ASN A 611 -7.96 3.77 14.22
N ASN A 612 -7.28 4.79 13.66
CA ASN A 612 -7.81 6.14 13.42
C ASN A 612 -7.83 6.57 11.94
N VAL A 613 -7.95 5.62 11.02
CA VAL A 613 -7.81 5.88 9.56
C VAL A 613 -8.81 6.93 9.04
N ALA A 614 -10.05 6.91 9.51
CA ALA A 614 -11.10 7.84 9.04
C ALA A 614 -10.77 9.31 9.32
N ARG A 615 -10.00 9.59 10.38
CA ARG A 615 -9.59 10.95 10.78
C ARG A 615 -8.15 11.30 10.41
N GLU A 616 -7.49 10.39 9.69
CA GLU A 616 -6.07 10.53 9.34
C GLU A 616 -5.76 11.86 8.64
N ALA A 617 -6.55 12.23 7.66
CA ALA A 617 -6.33 13.43 6.85
C ALA A 617 -6.48 14.73 7.67
N GLU A 618 -7.43 14.78 8.60
CA GLU A 618 -7.67 15.90 9.49
C GLU A 618 -6.52 16.06 10.50
N ILE A 619 -6.14 14.98 11.17
CA ILE A 619 -5.04 14.95 12.14
C ILE A 619 -3.73 15.42 11.49
N VAL A 620 -3.47 14.99 10.26
CA VAL A 620 -2.26 15.39 9.53
C VAL A 620 -2.31 16.85 9.11
N ALA A 621 -3.48 17.37 8.71
CA ALA A 621 -3.64 18.78 8.39
C ALA A 621 -3.38 19.67 9.62
N ASP A 622 -3.83 19.23 10.78
CA ASP A 622 -3.65 19.97 12.06
C ASP A 622 -2.24 19.84 12.64
N ALA A 623 -1.47 18.81 12.26
CA ALA A 623 -0.14 18.55 12.80
C ALA A 623 0.87 19.70 12.57
N GLY A 624 0.57 20.64 11.67
CA GLY A 624 1.39 21.82 11.38
C GLY A 624 1.04 23.07 12.20
N GLN A 625 0.04 23.02 13.08
CA GLN A 625 -0.41 24.17 13.86
C GLN A 625 0.46 24.42 15.10
N HIS A 626 0.29 25.61 15.69
CA HIS A 626 1.05 26.04 16.86
C HIS A 626 0.92 25.07 18.04
N GLY A 627 2.05 24.64 18.58
CA GLY A 627 2.13 23.78 19.76
C GLY A 627 1.55 22.37 19.59
N ARG A 628 1.15 21.94 18.39
CA ARG A 628 0.61 20.58 18.18
C ARG A 628 1.68 19.52 18.31
N VAL A 629 1.35 18.46 19.03
CA VAL A 629 2.16 17.24 19.14
C VAL A 629 1.38 16.09 18.50
N THR A 630 1.99 15.42 17.54
CA THR A 630 1.37 14.29 16.83
C THR A 630 2.29 13.06 16.93
N VAL A 631 1.78 11.97 17.44
CA VAL A 631 2.45 10.66 17.43
C VAL A 631 1.88 9.84 16.28
N ALA A 632 2.71 9.49 15.31
CA ALA A 632 2.27 8.77 14.13
C ALA A 632 3.00 7.44 13.99
N THR A 633 2.25 6.34 13.80
CA THR A 633 2.86 5.09 13.36
C THR A 633 3.27 5.23 11.90
N ASN A 634 4.36 4.59 11.59
CA ASN A 634 5.01 4.41 10.31
C ASN A 634 4.25 4.99 9.10
N MET A 635 4.43 6.28 8.82
CA MET A 635 3.97 6.96 7.60
C MET A 635 2.47 7.23 7.47
N ALA A 636 1.73 7.19 8.57
CA ALA A 636 0.39 7.76 8.62
C ALA A 636 0.40 9.18 8.01
N GLY A 637 -0.62 9.53 7.25
CA GLY A 637 -0.68 10.79 6.50
C GLY A 637 0.17 10.82 5.20
N ARG A 638 0.61 9.66 4.67
CA ARG A 638 1.32 9.62 3.39
C ARG A 638 0.47 10.22 2.27
N GLY A 639 1.09 11.06 1.42
CA GLY A 639 0.38 11.78 0.36
C GLY A 639 -0.37 13.04 0.83
N THR A 640 -0.49 13.29 2.15
CA THR A 640 -1.10 14.52 2.69
C THR A 640 -0.02 15.55 3.00
N ASP A 641 -0.26 16.81 2.62
CA ASP A 641 0.66 17.91 2.87
C ASP A 641 0.35 18.55 4.22
N ILE A 642 1.40 18.84 5.00
CA ILE A 642 1.31 19.56 6.27
C ILE A 642 1.63 21.02 5.96
N LYS A 643 0.64 21.89 6.06
CA LYS A 643 0.80 23.32 5.85
C LYS A 643 1.23 23.99 7.14
N LEU A 644 2.23 24.85 7.07
CA LEU A 644 2.68 25.68 8.18
C LEU A 644 2.16 27.09 8.01
N THR A 645 1.81 27.76 9.12
CA THR A 645 1.52 29.21 9.14
C THR A 645 2.83 29.99 9.16
N ASP A 646 2.81 31.25 8.76
CA ASP A 646 4.00 32.13 8.76
C ASP A 646 4.62 32.23 10.16
N GLN A 647 3.80 32.29 11.21
CA GLN A 647 4.25 32.26 12.59
C GLN A 647 5.09 31.02 12.93
N ILE A 648 4.69 29.84 12.47
CA ILE A 648 5.44 28.60 12.68
C ILE A 648 6.74 28.60 11.90
N VAL A 649 6.73 29.16 10.70
CA VAL A 649 7.94 29.32 9.88
C VAL A 649 8.97 30.19 10.60
N GLU A 650 8.55 31.29 11.23
CA GLU A 650 9.41 32.18 12.03
C GLU A 650 9.98 31.47 13.26
N LEU A 651 9.20 30.63 13.95
CA LEU A 651 9.64 29.80 15.09
C LEU A 651 10.64 28.70 14.69
N GLY A 652 10.91 28.50 13.39
CA GLY A 652 11.87 27.50 12.89
C GLY A 652 11.20 26.24 12.35
N GLY A 653 9.88 26.27 12.09
CA GLY A 653 9.10 25.22 11.46
C GLY A 653 8.90 23.98 12.31
N MET A 654 8.37 22.94 11.70
CA MET A 654 8.08 21.65 12.36
C MET A 654 9.35 20.92 12.80
N HIS A 655 9.27 20.28 13.98
CA HIS A 655 10.30 19.34 14.46
C HIS A 655 9.84 17.91 14.29
N VAL A 656 10.70 17.03 13.73
CA VAL A 656 10.42 15.60 13.53
C VAL A 656 11.33 14.76 14.40
N ILE A 657 10.74 13.89 15.22
CA ILE A 657 11.45 12.90 16.02
C ILE A 657 11.25 11.52 15.39
N CYS A 658 12.37 10.85 15.04
CA CYS A 658 12.37 9.48 14.57
C CYS A 658 12.78 8.58 15.74
N THR A 659 11.87 7.74 16.24
CA THR A 659 12.11 6.95 17.47
C THR A 659 12.98 5.72 17.25
N GLU A 660 13.15 5.29 16.00
CA GLU A 660 13.98 4.15 15.60
C GLU A 660 14.28 4.18 14.09
N LEU A 661 15.17 3.30 13.61
CA LEU A 661 15.37 3.10 12.17
C LEU A 661 14.40 2.04 11.63
N HIS A 662 13.83 2.33 10.48
CA HIS A 662 13.03 1.37 9.71
C HIS A 662 13.94 0.38 8.94
N ASP A 663 13.34 -0.66 8.39
CA ASP A 663 14.04 -1.68 7.59
C ASP A 663 14.73 -1.09 6.34
N ALA A 664 14.26 0.05 5.88
CA ALA A 664 14.83 0.74 4.73
C ALA A 664 15.01 2.24 4.99
N ALA A 665 16.19 2.77 4.65
CA ALA A 665 16.53 4.18 4.82
C ALA A 665 15.63 5.16 4.04
N ARG A 666 14.92 4.68 3.01
CA ARG A 666 13.94 5.49 2.28
C ARG A 666 12.70 5.81 3.13
N ILE A 667 12.27 4.86 4.00
CA ILE A 667 11.14 5.06 4.92
C ILE A 667 11.50 6.15 5.94
N ASP A 668 12.69 6.08 6.54
CA ASP A 668 13.18 7.16 7.44
C ASP A 668 13.18 8.51 6.74
N ARG A 669 13.61 8.56 5.46
CA ARG A 669 13.62 9.81 4.68
C ARG A 669 12.22 10.33 4.37
N GLN A 670 11.21 9.47 4.23
CA GLN A 670 9.82 9.89 4.05
C GLN A 670 9.27 10.56 5.33
N LEU A 671 9.58 9.99 6.50
CA LEU A 671 9.23 10.61 7.79
C LEU A 671 9.96 11.95 7.97
N ILE A 672 11.28 11.98 7.78
CA ILE A 672 12.08 13.20 7.83
C ILE A 672 11.60 14.24 6.80
N GLY A 673 11.07 13.79 5.68
CA GLY A 673 10.49 14.63 4.61
C GLY A 673 9.19 15.34 5.00
N ARG A 674 8.65 15.07 6.20
CA ARG A 674 7.48 15.78 6.70
C ARG A 674 7.80 17.21 7.16
N CYS A 675 9.03 17.51 7.57
CA CYS A 675 9.47 18.87 7.89
C CYS A 675 10.33 19.49 6.78
N GLY A 676 10.45 20.80 6.80
CA GLY A 676 11.31 21.57 5.87
C GLY A 676 10.91 21.39 4.42
N ARG A 677 9.64 21.60 4.08
CA ARG A 677 9.06 21.51 2.73
C ARG A 677 9.11 22.87 2.05
N GLN A 678 9.13 22.89 0.71
CA GLN A 678 9.03 24.12 -0.12
C GLN A 678 9.97 25.27 0.28
N GLY A 679 11.12 24.94 0.91
CA GLY A 679 12.08 25.92 1.40
C GLY A 679 11.78 26.45 2.82
N ASP A 680 10.77 25.94 3.50
CA ASP A 680 10.49 26.26 4.91
C ASP A 680 11.57 25.68 5.83
N PRO A 681 11.81 26.30 6.98
CA PRO A 681 12.67 25.74 8.00
C PRO A 681 12.04 24.48 8.63
N GLY A 682 12.85 23.69 9.27
CA GLY A 682 12.43 22.52 10.01
C GLY A 682 13.62 21.81 10.60
N SER A 683 13.40 20.96 11.58
CA SER A 683 14.49 20.19 12.19
C SER A 683 14.06 18.76 12.44
N TYR A 684 15.02 17.85 12.51
CA TYR A 684 14.76 16.46 12.87
C TYR A 684 15.89 15.87 13.69
N ARG A 685 15.53 14.88 14.51
CA ARG A 685 16.47 14.07 15.28
C ARG A 685 16.11 12.61 15.26
N GLN A 686 17.12 11.75 15.19
CA GLN A 686 17.00 10.30 15.26
C GLN A 686 17.36 9.83 16.67
N TYR A 687 16.47 9.06 17.27
CA TYR A 687 16.67 8.36 18.54
C TYR A 687 16.80 6.87 18.28
N LEU A 688 17.76 6.21 18.94
CA LEU A 688 18.08 4.80 18.74
C LEU A 688 18.32 4.14 20.10
N SER A 689 18.02 2.86 20.21
CA SER A 689 18.32 2.04 21.40
C SER A 689 19.05 0.75 21.00
N LEU A 690 19.98 0.29 21.84
CA LEU A 690 20.65 -0.99 21.61
C LEU A 690 19.70 -2.20 21.67
N ASP A 691 18.45 -1.97 22.07
CA ASP A 691 17.34 -2.93 22.06
C ASP A 691 16.40 -2.78 20.84
N ASP A 692 16.71 -1.93 19.88
CA ASP A 692 15.87 -1.75 18.68
C ASP A 692 15.91 -2.98 17.75
N ASP A 693 14.76 -3.40 17.23
CA ASP A 693 14.57 -4.58 16.37
C ASP A 693 15.45 -4.61 15.13
N ILE A 694 15.82 -3.45 14.60
CA ILE A 694 16.70 -3.36 13.43
C ILE A 694 18.05 -4.04 13.65
N LEU A 695 18.51 -4.11 14.90
CA LEU A 695 19.75 -4.81 15.26
C LEU A 695 19.59 -6.31 15.18
N LYS A 696 18.42 -6.86 15.61
CA LYS A 696 18.10 -8.30 15.48
C LYS A 696 18.08 -8.69 14.00
N GLY A 697 17.33 -7.94 13.18
CA GLY A 697 17.23 -8.20 11.74
C GLY A 697 18.54 -8.04 10.95
N GLY A 698 19.42 -7.14 11.38
CA GLY A 698 20.66 -6.83 10.67
C GLY A 698 21.91 -7.53 11.14
N LEU A 699 22.00 -7.88 12.43
CA LEU A 699 23.20 -8.49 13.04
C LEU A 699 23.02 -9.94 13.41
N GLY A 700 21.77 -10.42 13.51
CA GLY A 700 21.36 -11.72 14.04
C GLY A 700 21.01 -11.63 15.52
N PRO A 701 20.18 -12.57 16.03
CA PRO A 701 19.66 -12.58 17.40
C PRO A 701 20.75 -12.53 18.45
N ASP A 702 21.75 -13.43 18.40
CA ASP A 702 22.83 -13.53 19.39
C ASP A 702 23.63 -12.24 19.61
N LYS A 703 23.90 -11.50 18.49
CA LYS A 703 24.68 -10.26 18.57
C LYS A 703 23.83 -9.11 19.09
N ALA A 704 22.54 -9.10 18.73
CA ALA A 704 21.59 -8.13 19.25
C ALA A 704 21.40 -8.30 20.74
N GLU A 705 21.23 -9.53 21.25
CA GLU A 705 21.10 -9.86 22.66
C GLU A 705 22.32 -9.40 23.49
N LYS A 706 23.52 -9.68 22.99
CA LYS A 706 24.77 -9.21 23.62
C LYS A 706 24.85 -7.68 23.66
N LEU A 707 24.33 -6.99 22.65
CA LEU A 707 24.29 -5.53 22.63
C LEU A 707 23.23 -4.98 23.60
N LYS A 708 22.07 -5.62 23.69
CA LYS A 708 21.02 -5.29 24.64
C LYS A 708 21.53 -5.41 26.07
N ALA A 709 22.08 -6.57 26.45
CA ALA A 709 22.65 -6.82 27.77
C ALA A 709 23.79 -5.84 28.12
N ARG A 710 24.55 -5.39 27.11
CA ARG A 710 25.53 -4.33 27.30
C ARG A 710 24.87 -2.97 27.51
N GLY A 711 23.79 -2.70 26.77
CA GLY A 711 23.01 -1.46 26.86
C GLY A 711 22.41 -1.24 28.24
N GLU A 712 21.88 -2.29 28.86
CA GLU A 712 21.28 -2.24 30.20
C GLU A 712 22.27 -1.75 31.29
N ARG A 713 23.57 -1.91 31.05
CA ARG A 713 24.65 -1.44 31.94
C ARG A 713 25.11 -0.01 31.68
N LEU A 714 24.55 0.65 30.66
CA LEU A 714 24.96 1.98 30.24
C LEU A 714 23.88 3.00 30.66
N THR A 715 24.27 3.97 31.44
CA THR A 715 23.37 5.04 31.91
C THR A 715 23.34 6.25 30.99
N ASP A 716 24.38 6.42 30.16
CA ASP A 716 24.53 7.61 29.30
C ASP A 716 24.30 7.31 27.81
N SER A 717 24.11 8.38 27.02
CA SER A 717 24.00 8.32 25.58
C SER A 717 25.30 7.77 24.94
N VAL A 718 25.16 6.80 24.03
CA VAL A 718 26.27 6.07 23.39
C VAL A 718 26.29 6.34 21.88
N ASP A 719 26.40 7.59 21.49
CA ASP A 719 26.24 8.05 20.10
C ASP A 719 27.25 7.44 19.11
N SER A 720 28.36 6.90 19.60
CA SER A 720 29.35 6.17 18.78
C SER A 720 28.77 4.95 18.07
N TYR A 721 27.69 4.36 18.59
CA TYR A 721 27.01 3.20 18.01
C TYR A 721 26.11 3.55 16.81
N ALA A 722 25.81 4.81 16.53
CA ALA A 722 24.94 5.21 15.42
C ALA A 722 25.34 4.61 14.05
N LYS A 723 26.67 4.40 13.82
CA LYS A 723 27.16 3.75 12.60
C LYS A 723 26.76 2.27 12.49
N LEU A 724 26.59 1.58 13.64
CA LEU A 724 26.19 0.17 13.70
C LEU A 724 24.78 0.00 13.19
N PHE A 725 23.84 0.84 13.63
CA PHE A 725 22.45 0.82 13.19
C PHE A 725 22.30 0.96 11.68
N ARG A 726 23.04 1.92 11.09
CA ARG A 726 23.04 2.10 9.61
C ARG A 726 23.65 0.91 8.87
N ARG A 727 24.59 0.18 9.50
CA ARG A 727 25.13 -1.05 8.94
C ARG A 727 24.10 -2.18 9.02
N ALA A 728 23.38 -2.30 10.14
CA ALA A 728 22.30 -3.27 10.32
C ALA A 728 21.20 -3.03 9.29
N GLN A 729 20.69 -1.80 9.17
CA GLN A 729 19.68 -1.40 8.19
C GLN A 729 20.07 -1.79 6.76
N ARG A 730 21.31 -1.48 6.32
CA ARG A 730 21.77 -1.87 4.99
C ARG A 730 21.82 -3.39 4.76
N LYS A 731 22.00 -4.20 5.82
CA LYS A 731 21.94 -5.66 5.71
C LYS A 731 20.50 -6.14 5.55
N VAL A 732 19.55 -5.56 6.30
CA VAL A 732 18.12 -5.85 6.17
C VAL A 732 17.65 -5.48 4.77
N GLU A 733 17.95 -4.27 4.27
CA GLU A 733 17.64 -3.87 2.90
C GLU A 733 18.17 -4.86 1.85
N LYS A 734 19.41 -5.34 2.05
CA LYS A 734 20.02 -6.33 1.14
C LYS A 734 19.35 -7.70 1.22
N LYS A 735 18.86 -8.10 2.40
CA LYS A 735 18.06 -9.34 2.56
C LYS A 735 16.76 -9.20 1.77
N HIS A 736 15.99 -8.15 2.01
CA HIS A 736 14.72 -7.89 1.32
C HIS A 736 14.88 -7.77 -0.21
N PHE A 737 15.97 -7.19 -0.68
CA PHE A 737 16.28 -7.19 -2.12
C PHE A 737 16.48 -8.61 -2.67
N ARG A 738 17.19 -9.48 -1.93
CA ARG A 738 17.37 -10.88 -2.34
C ARG A 738 16.04 -11.62 -2.38
N ASP A 739 15.17 -11.44 -1.39
CA ASP A 739 13.87 -12.09 -1.30
C ASP A 739 13.00 -11.73 -2.52
N ARG A 740 12.96 -10.45 -2.90
CA ARG A 740 12.26 -10.00 -4.13
C ARG A 740 12.88 -10.60 -5.41
N MET A 741 14.19 -10.78 -5.46
CA MET A 741 14.84 -11.40 -6.62
C MET A 741 14.56 -12.89 -6.72
N VAL A 742 14.45 -13.58 -5.58
CA VAL A 742 14.04 -15.00 -5.51
C VAL A 742 12.60 -15.14 -5.98
N LEU A 743 11.68 -14.32 -5.49
CA LEU A 743 10.28 -14.29 -5.95
C LEU A 743 10.19 -14.12 -7.47
N LEU A 744 10.94 -13.17 -8.03
CA LEU A 744 10.99 -12.94 -9.49
C LEU A 744 11.53 -14.15 -10.26
N HIS A 745 12.51 -14.85 -9.71
CA HIS A 745 13.06 -16.05 -10.35
C HIS A 745 12.02 -17.17 -10.38
N HIS A 746 11.43 -17.49 -9.23
CA HIS A 746 10.38 -18.51 -9.15
C HIS A 746 9.19 -18.20 -10.07
N GLU A 747 8.78 -16.93 -10.13
CA GLU A 747 7.68 -16.52 -11.00
C GLU A 747 8.01 -16.69 -12.49
N LYS A 748 9.25 -16.44 -12.89
CA LYS A 748 9.70 -16.68 -14.28
C LYS A 748 9.70 -18.14 -14.62
N GLU A 749 10.21 -19.00 -13.74
CA GLU A 749 10.24 -20.44 -13.94
C GLU A 749 8.82 -21.02 -14.00
N ARG A 750 7.94 -20.61 -13.09
CA ARG A 750 6.53 -21.00 -13.10
C ARG A 750 5.85 -20.64 -14.42
N LYS A 751 6.00 -19.40 -14.88
CA LYS A 751 5.41 -18.94 -16.15
C LYS A 751 5.98 -19.65 -17.36
N LYS A 752 7.26 -20.01 -17.33
CA LYS A 752 7.88 -20.78 -18.38
C LYS A 752 7.24 -22.17 -18.44
N MET A 753 7.12 -22.85 -17.30
CA MET A 753 6.49 -24.16 -17.18
C MET A 753 5.04 -24.15 -17.67
N GLN A 754 4.22 -23.18 -17.21
CA GLN A 754 2.81 -23.08 -17.65
C GLN A 754 2.68 -22.87 -19.16
N ARG A 755 3.54 -22.04 -19.77
CA ARG A 755 3.55 -21.85 -21.24
C ARG A 755 3.96 -23.10 -21.99
N GLU A 756 4.91 -23.87 -21.46
CA GLU A 756 5.34 -25.14 -22.05
C GLU A 756 4.22 -26.20 -22.03
N ILE A 757 3.33 -26.14 -21.04
CA ILE A 757 2.14 -27.00 -20.93
C ILE A 757 0.95 -26.43 -21.74
N GLY A 758 1.08 -25.25 -22.34
CA GLY A 758 0.01 -24.61 -23.10
C GLY A 758 -1.01 -23.83 -22.24
N GLN A 759 -0.75 -23.66 -20.94
CA GLN A 759 -1.64 -22.95 -20.02
C GLN A 759 -1.38 -21.44 -19.97
N ASP A 760 -2.41 -20.67 -19.60
CA ASP A 760 -2.24 -19.21 -19.33
C ASP A 760 -1.34 -19.03 -18.10
N PRO A 761 -0.21 -18.31 -18.22
CA PRO A 761 0.77 -18.13 -17.15
C PRO A 761 0.25 -17.35 -15.93
N TYR A 762 -0.98 -16.90 -15.91
CA TYR A 762 -1.62 -16.15 -14.81
C TYR A 762 -2.73 -16.94 -14.13
N LEU A 763 -3.12 -18.07 -14.67
CA LEU A 763 -4.18 -18.94 -14.14
C LEU A 763 -3.55 -20.20 -13.54
N ASP A 764 -3.95 -20.56 -12.34
CA ASP A 764 -3.37 -21.69 -11.58
C ASP A 764 -4.34 -22.89 -11.46
N THR A 765 -5.59 -22.79 -11.92
CA THR A 765 -6.53 -23.92 -11.90
C THR A 765 -6.18 -24.93 -13.01
N PRO A 766 -6.08 -26.21 -12.69
CA PRO A 766 -6.03 -27.25 -13.72
C PRO A 766 -7.30 -27.20 -14.59
N ASP A 767 -7.16 -27.58 -15.83
CA ASP A 767 -8.25 -27.63 -16.82
C ASP A 767 -9.31 -28.67 -16.45
#